data_af5fc699b3e8a3d4919dcad5cce8883f
#
_entry.id   af5fc699b3e8a3d4919dcad5cce8883f
#
_cell.length_a   1.000
_cell.length_b   1.000
_cell.length_c   1.000
_cell.angle_alpha   90.00
_cell.angle_beta   90.00
_cell.angle_gamma   90.00
#
_symmetry.space_group_name_H-M   'P 1'
#
loop_
_entity.id
_entity.type
_entity.pdbx_description
1 polymer ?
#
loop_
_entity_poly.entity_id
_entity_poly.type
_entity_poly.pdbx_seq_one_letter_code
_entity_poly.pdbx_strand_id
1 'polypeptide(L)'
;MPGENLSRDEARERAALLSVDGYEVSLDVRSAVGDAEGEGPRTFRSVTTIRFRCNEPGASSFADLVAPSVTALSLNGRDLDPSEVFDGTRIALEDLAADNELVVDARCAYSRTGEGLHRFVDPEDGEVYLYTQYEPADSRRVFANFEQPDLKAPYRFEVRAPEEWTVWSNGAGERADGVWRFAETKPISTYITCVVAGPYHYVTDSYERTLADGTRLQIPLGAMCRKGLAPHFDADDVFLITKQGLDFFHDRFDYPYPFGKYDQAFVPEYNLGAMENPGLVTFREEYIFRGKVTQASYEGRANTILHEMAHMWFGDLVTMEWWDDLWLKESFADFMGAFANVGATRFENAWITFANRRKAWAYRADQLPSTHPVTADIRDLEDAKLNFDGITYAKGASVLKQLVAYAGQDAFLEGARRYFKRHAYGNTRLGDLLSVLEETSGRDMAAWARSWLQTAGVNSLTPQVLLSPEGRVDELAVVQEAAESHPELRPHRVAVGLYRRTPQGALERYARAEADVEGPRTVVTELAGAEAPELVLVNDDDLTYCKTRFDETSLATLREHLGALTDPLARALCWSALWNMTRDALLPARDFIALVLRFAGRESGIGVLQMLHAWAESALVHYAAPEWRATGARLLGEGALRELRDAAPGGEQQLAWARFLAAVASGEAELRLLRGLLDGTEKIEGLDVDQELRWAFLAPLAAHGAADEAVLAAELARDDTASGKRHQVRCLAARPSAAVKAQAWAQVVESDVLSNALVEATIAGFAQPSQRELLAPYSEKYFAAIERVWADRSIQIGMDVVRGLFPSFMDSPATLEATDAWLSAHEDAAPALRRLVLEARDDLARALRGQACDRG
;
A
#
# COMPACT_ATOMS: atom_id res chain seq x y z
N MET A 1 9.54 -19.94 12.90
CA MET A 1 10.33 -20.60 13.97
C MET A 1 10.00 -19.90 15.29
N PRO A 2 9.90 -20.59 16.44
CA PRO A 2 9.44 -19.96 17.69
C PRO A 2 10.26 -18.78 18.18
N GLY A 3 11.46 -18.55 17.70
CA GLY A 3 12.31 -17.42 18.11
C GLY A 3 12.23 -16.17 17.23
N GLU A 4 11.79 -16.27 16.01
CA GLU A 4 11.79 -15.14 15.07
C GLU A 4 10.53 -14.28 15.16
N ASN A 5 9.38 -14.85 15.56
CA ASN A 5 8.12 -14.13 15.65
C ASN A 5 7.90 -13.62 17.08
N LEU A 6 8.30 -12.37 17.36
CA LEU A 6 8.12 -11.74 18.67
C LEU A 6 6.62 -11.57 18.98
N SER A 7 6.17 -12.10 20.12
CA SER A 7 4.82 -11.90 20.59
C SER A 7 4.65 -10.59 21.37
N ARG A 8 3.42 -10.07 21.40
CA ARG A 8 3.05 -8.88 22.19
C ARG A 8 3.37 -9.04 23.67
N ASP A 9 3.16 -10.23 24.23
CA ASP A 9 3.40 -10.48 25.64
C ASP A 9 4.92 -10.46 25.95
N GLU A 10 5.77 -11.09 25.13
CA GLU A 10 7.22 -10.99 25.23
C GLU A 10 7.71 -9.54 25.12
N ALA A 11 7.17 -8.76 24.17
CA ALA A 11 7.52 -7.35 24.01
C ALA A 11 7.13 -6.54 25.25
N ARG A 12 5.93 -6.78 25.80
CA ARG A 12 5.45 -6.10 27.01
C ARG A 12 6.29 -6.44 28.25
N GLU A 13 6.64 -7.70 28.44
CA GLU A 13 7.52 -8.13 29.54
C GLU A 13 8.89 -7.49 29.40
N ARG A 14 9.46 -7.46 28.18
CA ARG A 14 10.75 -6.84 27.91
C ARG A 14 10.72 -5.33 28.14
N ALA A 15 9.69 -4.62 27.71
CA ALA A 15 9.55 -3.18 27.92
C ALA A 15 9.35 -2.82 29.41
N ALA A 16 8.68 -3.68 30.19
CA ALA A 16 8.56 -3.50 31.62
C ALA A 16 9.91 -3.68 32.36
N LEU A 17 10.77 -4.53 31.81
CA LEU A 17 12.06 -4.88 32.41
C LEU A 17 13.19 -3.94 32.00
N LEU A 18 13.23 -3.54 30.72
CA LEU A 18 14.35 -2.84 30.11
C LEU A 18 14.03 -1.40 29.70
N SER A 19 15.05 -0.55 29.76
CA SER A 19 15.06 0.75 29.09
C SER A 19 16.40 0.95 28.38
N VAL A 20 16.39 1.43 27.13
CA VAL A 20 17.58 1.52 26.29
C VAL A 20 18.13 2.94 26.30
N ASP A 21 19.42 3.08 26.66
CA ASP A 21 20.10 4.38 26.69
C ASP A 21 20.70 4.74 25.33
N GLY A 22 21.06 3.76 24.48
CA GLY A 22 21.55 4.04 23.14
C GLY A 22 22.18 2.86 22.41
N TYR A 23 22.30 3.01 21.11
CA TYR A 23 22.96 2.07 20.20
C TYR A 23 24.16 2.71 19.49
N GLU A 24 25.27 1.99 19.43
CA GLU A 24 26.38 2.25 18.52
C GLU A 24 26.46 1.09 17.52
N VAL A 25 26.22 1.37 16.22
CA VAL A 25 26.16 0.36 15.16
C VAL A 25 27.24 0.62 14.13
N SER A 26 28.16 -0.32 13.96
CA SER A 26 29.23 -0.26 12.95
C SER A 26 29.02 -1.33 11.90
N LEU A 27 28.82 -0.92 10.65
CA LEU A 27 28.60 -1.80 9.50
C LEU A 27 29.81 -1.75 8.57
N ASP A 28 30.30 -2.91 8.12
CA ASP A 28 31.29 -3.00 7.06
C ASP A 28 30.66 -3.64 5.82
N VAL A 29 30.25 -2.78 4.88
CA VAL A 29 29.53 -3.18 3.66
C VAL A 29 30.44 -3.25 2.42
N ARG A 30 31.76 -3.22 2.59
CA ARG A 30 32.71 -3.30 1.47
C ARG A 30 32.60 -4.61 0.70
N SER A 31 32.14 -5.67 1.36
CA SER A 31 31.86 -6.98 0.75
C SER A 31 30.66 -6.96 -0.22
N ALA A 32 29.91 -5.86 -0.34
CA ALA A 32 28.81 -5.75 -1.29
C ALA A 32 29.28 -5.81 -2.76
N VAL A 33 30.51 -5.39 -3.05
CA VAL A 33 31.15 -5.44 -4.38
C VAL A 33 32.14 -6.58 -4.48
N GLY A 34 32.63 -6.88 -5.70
CA GLY A 34 33.57 -7.97 -5.95
C GLY A 34 32.89 -9.37 -5.99
N ASP A 35 33.71 -10.40 -6.06
CA ASP A 35 33.24 -11.80 -6.07
C ASP A 35 32.79 -12.24 -4.66
N ALA A 36 31.81 -13.14 -4.60
CA ALA A 36 31.38 -13.74 -3.34
C ALA A 36 32.48 -14.68 -2.82
N GLU A 37 32.81 -14.58 -1.53
CA GLU A 37 33.75 -15.48 -0.88
C GLU A 37 33.04 -16.76 -0.43
N GLY A 38 33.29 -17.89 -1.09
CA GLY A 38 32.81 -19.22 -0.68
C GLY A 38 31.40 -19.58 -1.12
N GLU A 39 30.91 -20.75 -0.68
CA GLU A 39 29.54 -21.22 -0.82
C GLU A 39 28.67 -20.65 0.31
N GLY A 40 27.53 -20.05 -0.02
CA GLY A 40 26.60 -19.49 0.97
C GLY A 40 26.17 -18.07 0.67
N PRO A 41 25.31 -17.46 1.50
CA PRO A 41 24.84 -16.10 1.32
C PRO A 41 26.00 -15.10 1.47
N ARG A 42 26.00 -14.06 0.64
CA ARG A 42 26.95 -12.95 0.78
C ARG A 42 26.66 -12.23 2.10
N THR A 43 27.68 -11.96 2.90
CA THR A 43 27.53 -11.37 4.23
C THR A 43 28.33 -10.08 4.38
N PHE A 44 27.93 -9.27 5.36
CA PHE A 44 28.64 -8.09 5.85
C PHE A 44 28.88 -8.23 7.35
N ARG A 45 29.86 -7.48 7.89
CA ARG A 45 30.12 -7.46 9.33
C ARG A 45 29.27 -6.35 9.98
N SER A 46 28.62 -6.71 11.09
CA SER A 46 27.85 -5.80 11.95
C SER A 46 28.37 -5.90 13.37
N VAL A 47 28.80 -4.77 13.94
CA VAL A 47 29.20 -4.68 15.35
C VAL A 47 28.25 -3.71 16.04
N THR A 48 27.54 -4.20 17.05
CA THR A 48 26.55 -3.40 17.79
C THR A 48 26.94 -3.34 19.24
N THR A 49 26.96 -2.13 19.81
CA THR A 49 27.01 -1.91 21.25
C THR A 49 25.69 -1.33 21.70
N ILE A 50 25.03 -2.00 22.66
CA ILE A 50 23.76 -1.57 23.24
C ILE A 50 23.99 -1.24 24.70
N ARG A 51 23.66 -0.01 25.14
CA ARG A 51 23.64 0.38 26.54
C ARG A 51 22.20 0.46 27.01
N PHE A 52 21.90 -0.24 28.09
CA PHE A 52 20.53 -0.35 28.59
C PHE A 52 20.50 -0.61 30.10
N ARG A 53 19.39 -0.28 30.71
CA ARG A 53 19.12 -0.52 32.13
C ARG A 53 18.12 -1.63 32.32
N CYS A 54 18.29 -2.38 33.39
CA CYS A 54 17.35 -3.39 33.84
C CYS A 54 16.74 -2.99 35.19
N ASN A 55 15.41 -2.93 35.26
CA ASN A 55 14.68 -2.54 36.46
C ASN A 55 14.74 -3.60 37.57
N GLU A 56 15.06 -4.86 37.21
CA GLU A 56 15.15 -6.00 38.13
C GLU A 56 16.50 -6.71 37.96
N PRO A 57 17.60 -6.22 38.59
CA PRO A 57 18.90 -6.87 38.50
C PRO A 57 18.85 -8.34 38.89
N GLY A 58 19.53 -9.19 38.10
CA GLY A 58 19.47 -10.66 38.18
C GLY A 58 18.41 -11.29 37.27
N ALA A 59 17.54 -10.49 36.63
CA ALA A 59 16.58 -10.99 35.66
C ALA A 59 17.26 -11.43 34.35
N SER A 60 16.51 -12.14 33.52
CA SER A 60 16.91 -12.57 32.17
C SER A 60 16.02 -11.93 31.11
N SER A 61 16.56 -11.71 29.91
CA SER A 61 15.87 -11.21 28.73
C SER A 61 16.52 -11.75 27.46
N PHE A 62 16.28 -11.13 26.32
CA PHE A 62 16.93 -11.48 25.06
C PHE A 62 17.05 -10.25 24.16
N ALA A 63 18.05 -10.28 23.28
CA ALA A 63 18.16 -9.37 22.14
C ALA A 63 17.85 -10.12 20.84
N ASP A 64 17.28 -9.41 19.86
CA ASP A 64 16.94 -9.97 18.56
C ASP A 64 18.11 -9.80 17.58
N LEU A 65 18.44 -10.86 16.84
CA LEU A 65 19.42 -10.87 15.76
C LEU A 65 19.17 -12.06 14.84
N VAL A 66 18.93 -11.82 13.57
CA VAL A 66 18.85 -12.87 12.55
C VAL A 66 20.12 -12.83 11.70
N ALA A 67 21.04 -13.72 11.97
CA ALA A 67 22.36 -13.71 11.33
C ALA A 67 22.89 -15.13 11.09
N PRO A 68 23.65 -15.36 9.99
CA PRO A 68 24.35 -16.62 9.76
C PRO A 68 25.34 -17.01 10.85
N SER A 69 25.98 -16.03 11.52
CA SER A 69 26.89 -16.31 12.62
C SER A 69 27.16 -15.08 13.50
N VAL A 70 27.40 -15.32 14.76
CA VAL A 70 27.97 -14.36 15.73
C VAL A 70 29.42 -14.76 15.97
N THR A 71 30.38 -13.82 15.81
CA THR A 71 31.82 -14.08 15.93
C THR A 71 32.35 -13.76 17.31
N ALA A 72 31.75 -12.79 17.99
CA ALA A 72 32.08 -12.44 19.38
C ALA A 72 30.86 -11.80 20.06
N LEU A 73 30.71 -12.06 21.34
CA LEU A 73 29.64 -11.53 22.16
C LEU A 73 30.13 -11.28 23.57
N SER A 74 29.82 -10.11 24.12
CA SER A 74 30.11 -9.85 25.54
C SER A 74 28.99 -9.08 26.22
N LEU A 75 28.71 -9.41 27.47
CA LEU A 75 27.75 -8.73 28.34
C LEU A 75 28.49 -8.21 29.57
N ASN A 76 28.46 -6.89 29.78
CA ASN A 76 29.14 -6.21 30.90
C ASN A 76 30.65 -6.53 30.97
N GLY A 77 31.31 -6.63 29.80
CA GLY A 77 32.73 -6.96 29.69
C GLY A 77 33.08 -8.44 29.93
N ARG A 78 32.08 -9.30 30.13
CA ARG A 78 32.25 -10.74 30.20
C ARG A 78 31.99 -11.35 28.82
N ASP A 79 32.95 -12.02 28.24
CA ASP A 79 32.78 -12.76 26.99
C ASP A 79 31.81 -13.94 27.21
N LEU A 80 30.93 -14.13 26.26
CA LEU A 80 29.98 -15.21 26.22
C LEU A 80 30.26 -16.09 24.98
N ASP A 81 30.07 -17.40 25.11
CA ASP A 81 30.17 -18.30 23.95
C ASP A 81 28.89 -18.16 23.06
N PRO A 82 29.02 -17.64 21.82
CA PRO A 82 27.87 -17.49 20.94
C PRO A 82 27.11 -18.81 20.71
N SER A 83 27.78 -19.96 20.74
CA SER A 83 27.16 -21.25 20.52
C SER A 83 26.21 -21.69 21.66
N GLU A 84 26.36 -21.07 22.85
CA GLU A 84 25.50 -21.34 24.01
C GLU A 84 24.33 -20.36 24.14
N VAL A 85 24.49 -19.11 23.64
CA VAL A 85 23.52 -18.02 23.89
C VAL A 85 22.79 -17.53 22.66
N PHE A 86 23.24 -17.89 21.45
CA PHE A 86 22.64 -17.45 20.18
C PHE A 86 22.04 -18.65 19.44
N ASP A 87 20.74 -18.60 19.17
CA ASP A 87 19.99 -19.68 18.50
C ASP A 87 19.80 -19.49 16.98
N GLY A 88 20.37 -18.41 16.42
CA GLY A 88 20.21 -18.00 15.01
C GLY A 88 19.24 -16.83 14.84
N THR A 89 18.41 -16.55 15.85
CA THR A 89 17.38 -15.50 15.80
C THR A 89 17.36 -14.63 17.06
N ARG A 90 17.83 -15.14 18.19
CA ARG A 90 17.87 -14.45 19.48
C ARG A 90 19.18 -14.70 20.22
N ILE A 91 19.57 -13.72 21.02
CA ILE A 91 20.68 -13.80 21.96
C ILE A 91 20.10 -13.80 23.37
N ALA A 92 20.27 -14.87 24.12
CA ALA A 92 19.86 -14.96 25.51
C ALA A 92 20.73 -14.07 26.40
N LEU A 93 20.10 -13.28 27.27
CA LEU A 93 20.73 -12.38 28.22
C LEU A 93 20.34 -12.79 29.63
N GLU A 94 21.28 -13.32 30.38
CA GLU A 94 21.06 -13.81 31.74
C GLU A 94 21.83 -12.95 32.77
N ASP A 95 21.28 -12.91 33.98
CA ASP A 95 21.92 -12.24 35.16
C ASP A 95 22.22 -10.76 34.85
N LEU A 96 21.20 -10.02 34.37
CA LEU A 96 21.32 -8.61 34.02
C LEU A 96 21.67 -7.75 35.27
N ALA A 97 22.64 -6.84 35.12
CA ALA A 97 22.92 -5.81 36.11
C ALA A 97 21.88 -4.66 36.02
N ALA A 98 21.93 -3.69 36.93
CA ALA A 98 21.11 -2.48 36.81
C ALA A 98 21.47 -1.68 35.56
N ASP A 99 22.76 -1.55 35.25
CA ASP A 99 23.29 -0.94 34.03
C ASP A 99 24.02 -2.00 33.23
N ASN A 100 23.75 -2.09 31.93
CA ASN A 100 24.26 -3.15 31.07
C ASN A 100 24.86 -2.59 29.79
N GLU A 101 25.94 -3.24 29.31
CA GLU A 101 26.48 -3.05 27.97
C GLU A 101 26.61 -4.40 27.29
N LEU A 102 25.87 -4.56 26.17
CA LEU A 102 25.95 -5.72 25.30
C LEU A 102 26.74 -5.34 24.05
N VAL A 103 27.77 -6.11 23.71
CA VAL A 103 28.53 -5.95 22.46
C VAL A 103 28.38 -7.22 21.63
N VAL A 104 27.97 -7.08 20.39
CA VAL A 104 27.73 -8.19 19.45
C VAL A 104 28.49 -7.94 18.15
N ASP A 105 29.38 -8.85 17.78
CA ASP A 105 30.05 -8.87 16.46
C ASP A 105 29.52 -10.04 15.65
N ALA A 106 28.80 -9.71 14.57
CA ALA A 106 28.08 -10.68 13.77
C ALA A 106 28.38 -10.58 12.27
N ARG A 107 28.11 -11.66 11.57
CA ARG A 107 28.02 -11.69 10.10
C ARG A 107 26.56 -11.74 9.72
N CYS A 108 26.03 -10.66 9.17
CA CYS A 108 24.67 -10.55 8.70
C CYS A 108 24.62 -10.76 7.17
N ALA A 109 23.51 -11.29 6.67
CA ALA A 109 23.35 -11.56 5.24
C ALA A 109 22.79 -10.34 4.50
N TYR A 110 23.32 -10.06 3.30
CA TYR A 110 22.59 -9.19 2.35
C TYR A 110 21.32 -9.87 1.88
N SER A 111 20.26 -9.08 1.79
CA SER A 111 18.95 -9.52 1.28
C SER A 111 18.83 -9.26 -0.23
N ARG A 112 17.92 -10.01 -0.85
CA ARG A 112 17.35 -9.78 -2.19
C ARG A 112 15.83 -9.84 -2.18
N THR A 113 15.23 -9.81 -0.98
CA THR A 113 13.78 -9.92 -0.78
C THR A 113 13.13 -8.61 -0.37
N GLY A 114 13.93 -7.51 -0.31
CA GLY A 114 13.44 -6.20 0.12
C GLY A 114 13.31 -6.06 1.64
N GLU A 115 13.84 -7.00 2.42
CA GLU A 115 13.80 -7.03 3.90
C GLU A 115 15.23 -6.96 4.45
N GLY A 116 15.46 -6.20 5.52
CA GLY A 116 16.80 -6.00 6.08
C GLY A 116 17.67 -5.10 5.21
N LEU A 117 18.92 -5.45 4.95
CA LEU A 117 19.83 -4.73 4.04
C LEU A 117 19.78 -5.35 2.64
N HIS A 118 19.00 -4.76 1.78
CA HIS A 118 18.81 -5.20 0.39
C HIS A 118 20.02 -4.83 -0.46
N ARG A 119 20.49 -5.77 -1.27
CA ARG A 119 21.59 -5.60 -2.23
C ARG A 119 21.08 -5.81 -3.65
N PHE A 120 21.08 -4.77 -4.43
CA PHE A 120 20.72 -4.74 -5.83
C PHE A 120 21.96 -4.56 -6.71
N VAL A 121 22.03 -5.30 -7.82
CA VAL A 121 23.02 -5.10 -8.88
C VAL A 121 22.29 -4.60 -10.11
N ASP A 122 22.62 -3.41 -10.55
CA ASP A 122 21.98 -2.82 -11.71
C ASP A 122 22.41 -3.55 -12.99
N PRO A 123 21.49 -4.13 -13.76
CA PRO A 123 21.84 -4.82 -15.01
C PRO A 123 22.37 -3.86 -16.09
N GLU A 124 22.08 -2.54 -15.99
CA GLU A 124 22.47 -1.54 -16.97
C GLU A 124 23.98 -1.23 -16.92
N ASP A 125 24.54 -1.05 -15.72
CA ASP A 125 25.92 -0.59 -15.52
C ASP A 125 26.76 -1.52 -14.62
N GLY A 126 26.13 -2.52 -13.99
CA GLY A 126 26.77 -3.46 -13.07
C GLY A 126 27.06 -2.86 -11.68
N GLU A 127 26.66 -1.63 -11.43
CA GLU A 127 26.83 -0.97 -10.13
C GLU A 127 25.95 -1.63 -9.05
N VAL A 128 26.41 -1.53 -7.79
CA VAL A 128 25.71 -2.12 -6.65
C VAL A 128 25.11 -1.02 -5.80
N TYR A 129 23.86 -1.20 -5.42
CA TYR A 129 23.07 -0.30 -4.58
C TYR A 129 22.57 -1.04 -3.35
N LEU A 130 22.67 -0.42 -2.17
CA LEU A 130 22.17 -0.93 -0.91
C LEU A 130 21.13 0.02 -0.33
N TYR A 131 20.11 -0.56 0.28
CA TYR A 131 19.17 0.15 1.15
C TYR A 131 18.66 -0.79 2.24
N THR A 132 18.18 -0.20 3.33
CA THR A 132 17.54 -0.95 4.42
C THR A 132 16.03 -0.79 4.37
N GLN A 133 15.31 -1.86 4.77
CA GLN A 133 13.89 -1.86 5.04
C GLN A 133 13.60 -2.75 6.24
N TYR A 134 12.97 -2.20 7.28
CA TYR A 134 12.89 -2.88 8.56
C TYR A 134 11.48 -3.11 9.08
N GLU A 135 10.48 -2.38 8.60
CA GLU A 135 9.14 -2.51 9.15
C GLU A 135 8.44 -3.84 8.76
N PRO A 136 7.86 -4.55 9.75
CA PRO A 136 7.75 -4.16 11.16
C PRO A 136 8.97 -4.50 12.02
N ALA A 137 9.85 -5.45 11.65
CA ALA A 137 10.86 -5.99 12.55
C ALA A 137 12.07 -6.64 11.86
N ASP A 138 12.60 -6.02 10.81
CA ASP A 138 13.71 -6.55 10.04
C ASP A 138 15.06 -5.85 10.33
N SER A 139 15.12 -4.91 11.29
CA SER A 139 16.40 -4.33 11.73
C SER A 139 17.31 -5.38 12.37
N ARG A 140 16.74 -6.39 13.02
CA ARG A 140 17.43 -7.57 13.55
C ARG A 140 18.18 -8.40 12.49
N ARG A 141 17.90 -8.23 11.20
CA ARG A 141 18.65 -8.84 10.09
C ARG A 141 19.94 -8.07 9.77
N VAL A 142 20.11 -6.88 10.36
CA VAL A 142 21.22 -5.98 10.08
C VAL A 142 22.10 -5.72 11.30
N PHE A 143 21.51 -5.61 12.48
CA PHE A 143 22.23 -5.40 13.73
C PHE A 143 21.44 -5.94 14.92
N ALA A 144 22.15 -6.33 15.97
CA ALA A 144 21.53 -6.80 17.21
C ALA A 144 20.77 -5.65 17.90
N ASN A 145 19.53 -5.92 18.33
CA ASN A 145 18.71 -4.89 18.97
C ASN A 145 17.58 -5.50 19.82
N PHE A 146 16.75 -4.65 20.40
CA PHE A 146 15.48 -5.00 21.02
C PHE A 146 14.34 -4.60 20.05
N GLU A 147 13.90 -5.52 19.22
CA GLU A 147 13.04 -5.25 18.05
C GLU A 147 11.58 -5.04 18.42
N GLN A 148 11.28 -3.87 18.97
CA GLN A 148 9.93 -3.45 19.31
C GLN A 148 9.80 -1.91 19.29
N PRO A 149 8.59 -1.37 18.99
CA PRO A 149 8.43 0.07 18.77
C PRO A 149 8.65 0.95 20.01
N ASP A 150 8.37 0.43 21.21
CA ASP A 150 8.34 1.18 22.46
C ASP A 150 9.67 1.20 23.23
N LEU A 151 10.70 0.56 22.70
CA LEU A 151 12.07 0.69 23.22
C LEU A 151 12.88 1.67 22.36
N LYS A 152 12.42 2.93 22.31
CA LYS A 152 13.11 4.01 21.61
C LYS A 152 14.46 4.33 22.24
N ALA A 153 15.45 4.63 21.40
CA ALA A 153 16.77 5.06 21.83
C ALA A 153 17.43 5.96 20.77
N PRO A 154 18.48 6.72 21.13
CA PRO A 154 19.37 7.35 20.16
C PRO A 154 20.28 6.31 19.49
N TYR A 155 20.57 6.51 18.21
CA TYR A 155 21.45 5.66 17.39
C TYR A 155 22.64 6.45 16.86
N ARG A 156 23.81 5.84 16.91
CA ARG A 156 25.03 6.33 16.25
C ARG A 156 25.51 5.27 15.27
N PHE A 157 25.44 5.60 13.98
CA PHE A 157 25.90 4.71 12.90
C PHE A 157 27.33 5.07 12.45
N GLU A 158 28.15 4.05 12.24
CA GLU A 158 29.41 4.10 11.51
C GLU A 158 29.36 3.09 10.35
N VAL A 159 29.68 3.51 9.13
CA VAL A 159 29.64 2.61 7.96
C VAL A 159 30.94 2.66 7.18
N ARG A 160 31.56 1.50 6.96
CA ARG A 160 32.67 1.30 6.02
C ARG A 160 32.11 0.81 4.70
N ALA A 161 32.29 1.55 3.65
CA ALA A 161 31.83 1.27 2.30
C ALA A 161 32.98 1.34 1.28
N PRO A 162 32.81 0.86 0.04
CA PRO A 162 33.75 1.12 -1.05
C PRO A 162 34.10 2.59 -1.18
N GLU A 163 35.29 2.90 -1.68
CA GLU A 163 35.83 4.27 -1.64
C GLU A 163 35.02 5.26 -2.46
N GLU A 164 34.47 4.81 -3.57
CA GLU A 164 33.65 5.60 -4.52
C GLU A 164 32.18 5.75 -4.09
N TRP A 165 31.75 5.06 -3.02
CA TRP A 165 30.37 5.11 -2.57
C TRP A 165 30.11 6.28 -1.63
N THR A 166 28.90 6.80 -1.71
CA THR A 166 28.31 7.66 -0.67
C THR A 166 27.37 6.84 0.20
N VAL A 167 27.33 7.18 1.48
CA VAL A 167 26.45 6.55 2.46
C VAL A 167 25.58 7.62 3.11
N TRP A 168 24.31 7.32 3.29
CA TRP A 168 23.33 8.14 3.99
C TRP A 168 22.71 7.33 5.13
N SER A 169 22.33 8.02 6.20
CA SER A 169 21.56 7.46 7.32
C SER A 169 20.62 8.53 7.88
N ASN A 170 19.90 8.23 8.96
CA ASN A 170 18.97 9.16 9.61
C ASN A 170 19.63 10.51 9.97
N GLY A 171 20.83 10.47 10.56
CA GLY A 171 21.60 11.67 10.91
C GLY A 171 22.43 12.22 9.74
N ALA A 172 22.90 13.46 9.87
CA ALA A 172 23.89 14.00 8.96
C ALA A 172 25.21 13.24 9.08
N GLY A 173 25.81 12.88 7.94
CA GLY A 173 27.03 12.06 7.90
C GLY A 173 28.23 12.82 7.36
N GLU A 174 29.41 12.45 7.82
CA GLU A 174 30.69 12.87 7.29
C GLU A 174 31.63 11.68 7.09
N ARG A 175 32.49 11.75 6.08
CA ARG A 175 33.50 10.73 5.83
C ARG A 175 34.87 11.18 6.34
N ALA A 176 35.43 10.37 7.24
CA ALA A 176 36.79 10.58 7.73
C ALA A 176 37.51 9.22 7.85
N ASP A 177 38.75 9.13 7.42
CA ASP A 177 39.57 7.91 7.48
C ASP A 177 38.92 6.67 6.83
N GLY A 178 38.18 6.86 5.75
CA GLY A 178 37.46 5.76 5.02
C GLY A 178 36.21 5.25 5.73
N VAL A 179 35.75 5.94 6.78
CA VAL A 179 34.56 5.60 7.55
C VAL A 179 33.55 6.73 7.46
N TRP A 180 32.30 6.42 7.13
CA TRP A 180 31.17 7.33 7.28
C TRP A 180 30.70 7.32 8.73
N ARG A 181 30.65 8.49 9.37
CA ARG A 181 30.12 8.67 10.74
C ARG A 181 28.93 9.58 10.72
N PHE A 182 27.86 9.18 11.37
CA PHE A 182 26.61 9.91 11.40
C PHE A 182 26.37 10.55 12.76
N ALA A 183 25.80 11.73 12.75
CA ALA A 183 25.32 12.40 13.95
C ALA A 183 24.30 11.49 14.67
N GLU A 184 24.35 11.49 16.00
CA GLU A 184 23.43 10.73 16.83
C GLU A 184 21.99 11.17 16.58
N THR A 185 21.08 10.20 16.43
CA THR A 185 19.67 10.47 16.21
C THR A 185 19.00 10.98 17.49
N LYS A 186 17.84 11.60 17.36
CA LYS A 186 16.88 11.68 18.46
C LYS A 186 16.44 10.25 18.83
N PRO A 187 15.81 10.07 20.03
CA PRO A 187 15.22 8.75 20.34
C PRO A 187 14.18 8.33 19.31
N ILE A 188 14.45 7.24 18.61
CA ILE A 188 13.57 6.64 17.58
C ILE A 188 13.47 5.14 17.81
N SER A 189 12.46 4.52 17.22
CA SER A 189 12.26 3.07 17.23
C SER A 189 13.24 2.37 16.28
N THR A 190 13.52 1.09 16.50
CA THR A 190 14.42 0.29 15.65
C THR A 190 14.00 0.28 14.20
N TYR A 191 12.69 0.12 13.93
CA TYR A 191 12.13 -0.12 12.59
C TYR A 191 12.23 1.09 11.64
N ILE A 192 12.48 2.30 12.15
CA ILE A 192 12.68 3.53 11.35
C ILE A 192 14.15 3.98 11.28
N THR A 193 15.08 3.16 11.73
CA THR A 193 16.50 3.40 11.43
C THR A 193 16.79 3.02 9.98
N CYS A 194 17.72 3.74 9.32
CA CYS A 194 17.94 3.56 7.90
C CYS A 194 19.40 3.76 7.50
N VAL A 195 19.86 2.96 6.53
CA VAL A 195 21.12 3.15 5.81
C VAL A 195 20.88 2.93 4.32
N VAL A 196 21.33 3.88 3.51
CA VAL A 196 21.38 3.79 2.05
C VAL A 196 22.82 3.98 1.61
N ALA A 197 23.34 3.11 0.75
CA ALA A 197 24.74 3.18 0.32
C ALA A 197 24.90 2.76 -1.14
N GLY A 198 25.80 3.44 -1.85
CA GLY A 198 26.06 3.14 -3.26
C GLY A 198 26.40 4.38 -4.07
N PRO A 199 26.60 4.22 -5.38
CA PRO A 199 26.92 5.32 -6.27
C PRO A 199 25.66 6.04 -6.79
N TYR A 200 24.73 6.37 -5.87
CA TYR A 200 23.50 7.07 -6.21
C TYR A 200 23.75 8.45 -6.85
N HIS A 201 22.89 8.83 -7.79
CA HIS A 201 22.76 10.20 -8.23
C HIS A 201 22.02 10.99 -7.15
N TYR A 202 22.63 12.08 -6.65
CA TYR A 202 22.12 12.85 -5.51
C TYR A 202 22.02 14.34 -5.86
N VAL A 203 20.84 14.90 -5.59
CA VAL A 203 20.50 16.31 -5.80
C VAL A 203 20.15 16.93 -4.44
N THR A 204 20.53 18.17 -4.22
CA THR A 204 20.31 18.88 -2.95
C THR A 204 19.52 20.15 -3.12
N ASP A 205 18.77 20.51 -2.08
CA ASP A 205 18.03 21.76 -1.93
C ASP A 205 17.96 22.16 -0.45
N SER A 206 17.24 23.19 -0.10
CA SER A 206 17.01 23.58 1.29
C SER A 206 15.61 24.14 1.49
N TYR A 207 15.09 23.93 2.71
CA TYR A 207 13.87 24.58 3.18
C TYR A 207 14.21 25.53 4.31
N GLU A 208 13.68 26.75 4.25
CA GLU A 208 13.87 27.77 5.26
C GLU A 208 12.53 28.38 5.68
N ARG A 209 12.34 28.55 6.99
CA ARG A 209 11.15 29.16 7.55
C ARG A 209 11.48 29.92 8.84
N THR A 210 10.81 31.04 9.07
CA THR A 210 10.79 31.70 10.38
C THR A 210 9.53 31.25 11.14
N LEU A 211 9.71 30.62 12.28
CA LEU A 211 8.63 30.15 13.15
C LEU A 211 7.95 31.31 13.87
N ALA A 212 6.77 31.06 14.46
CA ALA A 212 6.00 32.09 15.16
C ALA A 212 6.72 32.75 16.35
N ASP A 213 7.64 32.04 16.97
CA ASP A 213 8.51 32.54 18.05
C ASP A 213 9.74 33.32 17.55
N GLY A 214 9.90 33.50 16.23
CA GLY A 214 11.02 34.16 15.60
C GLY A 214 12.24 33.26 15.31
N THR A 215 12.20 32.00 15.70
CA THR A 215 13.27 31.03 15.43
C THR A 215 13.36 30.78 13.92
N ARG A 216 14.58 30.83 13.37
CA ARG A 216 14.83 30.45 11.96
C ARG A 216 15.07 28.94 11.90
N LEU A 217 14.15 28.24 11.25
CA LEU A 217 14.28 26.83 10.91
C LEU A 217 14.92 26.69 9.53
N GLN A 218 15.94 25.86 9.44
CA GLN A 218 16.59 25.50 8.18
C GLN A 218 16.73 23.98 8.12
N ILE A 219 16.21 23.37 7.04
CA ILE A 219 16.23 21.93 6.82
C ILE A 219 16.96 21.67 5.51
N PRO A 220 18.15 21.06 5.50
CA PRO A 220 18.78 20.56 4.29
C PRO A 220 17.89 19.48 3.67
N LEU A 221 17.66 19.55 2.35
CA LEU A 221 16.89 18.60 1.56
C LEU A 221 17.81 17.85 0.61
N GLY A 222 17.59 16.57 0.45
CA GLY A 222 18.25 15.74 -0.55
C GLY A 222 17.25 14.85 -1.26
N ALA A 223 17.57 14.49 -2.51
CA ALA A 223 16.82 13.49 -3.24
C ALA A 223 17.78 12.65 -4.09
N MET A 224 17.59 11.34 -4.14
CA MET A 224 18.52 10.44 -4.80
C MET A 224 17.85 9.27 -5.52
N CYS A 225 18.50 8.79 -6.58
CA CYS A 225 18.09 7.63 -7.33
C CYS A 225 19.32 6.90 -7.91
N ARG A 226 19.12 5.70 -8.44
CA ARG A 226 20.16 5.01 -9.21
C ARG A 226 20.63 5.86 -10.39
N LYS A 227 21.90 5.71 -10.80
CA LYS A 227 22.49 6.46 -11.94
C LYS A 227 21.69 6.29 -13.23
N GLY A 228 21.23 5.08 -13.55
CA GLY A 228 20.42 4.80 -14.74
C GLY A 228 19.10 5.58 -14.78
N LEU A 229 18.54 5.97 -13.61
CA LEU A 229 17.31 6.75 -13.52
C LEU A 229 17.53 8.26 -13.52
N ALA A 230 18.77 8.74 -13.36
CA ALA A 230 19.07 10.18 -13.29
C ALA A 230 18.50 11.01 -14.46
N PRO A 231 18.48 10.55 -15.73
CA PRO A 231 17.87 11.28 -16.83
C PRO A 231 16.36 11.49 -16.72
N HIS A 232 15.68 10.72 -15.90
CA HIS A 232 14.23 10.73 -15.69
C HIS A 232 13.83 11.34 -14.35
N PHE A 233 14.82 11.75 -13.55
CA PHE A 233 14.59 12.20 -12.17
C PHE A 233 14.21 13.68 -12.11
N ASP A 234 12.94 13.98 -11.94
CA ASP A 234 12.38 15.32 -11.77
C ASP A 234 12.45 15.79 -10.30
N ALA A 235 13.67 15.90 -9.76
CA ALA A 235 13.94 16.30 -8.38
C ALA A 235 13.28 17.63 -8.01
N ASP A 236 13.13 18.57 -8.94
CA ASP A 236 12.49 19.87 -8.72
C ASP A 236 11.02 19.71 -8.28
N ASP A 237 10.24 18.80 -8.90
CA ASP A 237 8.86 18.53 -8.51
C ASP A 237 8.80 17.82 -7.14
N VAL A 238 9.73 16.90 -6.86
CA VAL A 238 9.87 16.25 -5.55
C VAL A 238 10.11 17.32 -4.47
N PHE A 239 11.07 18.22 -4.66
CA PHE A 239 11.36 19.30 -3.70
C PHE A 239 10.22 20.32 -3.58
N LEU A 240 9.51 20.61 -4.67
CA LEU A 240 8.35 21.49 -4.62
C LEU A 240 7.27 20.92 -3.69
N ILE A 241 6.87 19.67 -3.88
CA ILE A 241 5.88 19.00 -3.02
C ILE A 241 6.38 18.90 -1.57
N THR A 242 7.66 18.59 -1.38
CA THR A 242 8.28 18.52 -0.04
C THR A 242 8.18 19.86 0.70
N LYS A 243 8.51 20.96 0.05
CA LYS A 243 8.44 22.30 0.66
C LYS A 243 7.00 22.71 0.95
N GLN A 244 6.07 22.43 0.05
CA GLN A 244 4.63 22.67 0.24
C GLN A 244 4.10 21.86 1.44
N GLY A 245 4.52 20.59 1.59
CA GLY A 245 4.17 19.74 2.72
C GLY A 245 4.73 20.26 4.04
N LEU A 246 6.01 20.64 4.07
CA LEU A 246 6.65 21.21 5.27
C LEU A 246 5.94 22.49 5.71
N ASP A 247 5.60 23.40 4.79
CA ASP A 247 4.83 24.59 5.11
C ASP A 247 3.47 24.24 5.70
N PHE A 248 2.74 23.32 5.05
CA PHE A 248 1.41 22.90 5.49
C PHE A 248 1.41 22.29 6.90
N PHE A 249 2.33 21.36 7.17
CA PHE A 249 2.39 20.67 8.46
C PHE A 249 2.89 21.58 9.58
N HIS A 250 3.86 22.46 9.33
CA HIS A 250 4.27 23.47 10.32
C HIS A 250 3.12 24.40 10.69
N ASP A 251 2.29 24.85 9.73
CA ASP A 251 1.13 25.67 9.99
C ASP A 251 0.05 24.95 10.81
N ARG A 252 -0.13 23.66 10.59
CA ARG A 252 -1.17 22.86 11.23
C ARG A 252 -0.78 22.34 12.59
N PHE A 253 0.46 21.87 12.75
CA PHE A 253 0.89 21.13 13.94
C PHE A 253 1.55 22.01 15.00
N ASP A 254 2.00 23.22 14.67
CA ASP A 254 2.70 24.11 15.60
C ASP A 254 3.83 23.38 16.36
N TYR A 255 4.56 22.52 15.64
CA TYR A 255 5.69 21.77 16.13
C TYR A 255 6.75 21.68 15.02
N PRO A 256 7.96 22.22 15.24
CA PRO A 256 8.99 22.23 14.20
C PRO A 256 9.42 20.80 13.84
N TYR A 257 9.76 20.55 12.56
CA TYR A 257 10.34 19.30 12.11
C TYR A 257 11.57 18.94 12.95
N PRO A 258 11.58 17.77 13.63
CA PRO A 258 12.56 17.56 14.72
C PRO A 258 13.82 16.81 14.29
N PHE A 259 13.97 16.32 13.04
CA PHE A 259 15.01 15.35 12.67
C PHE A 259 16.14 15.94 11.82
N GLY A 260 16.26 17.26 11.75
CA GLY A 260 17.42 17.97 11.24
C GLY A 260 17.43 18.11 9.71
N LYS A 261 17.64 17.04 8.96
CA LYS A 261 17.65 16.99 7.49
C LYS A 261 16.46 16.18 6.96
N TYR A 262 16.16 16.32 5.66
CA TYR A 262 15.10 15.54 5.00
C TYR A 262 15.61 15.05 3.64
N ASP A 263 16.20 13.86 3.61
CA ASP A 263 16.61 13.17 2.38
C ASP A 263 15.53 12.21 1.91
N GLN A 264 15.44 11.99 0.60
CA GLN A 264 14.48 11.12 -0.06
C GLN A 264 15.23 10.19 -1.03
N ALA A 265 15.24 8.89 -0.74
CA ALA A 265 15.91 7.89 -1.55
C ALA A 265 14.92 7.04 -2.34
N PHE A 266 15.00 7.10 -3.67
CA PHE A 266 14.25 6.25 -4.57
C PHE A 266 15.06 4.99 -4.85
N VAL A 267 14.62 3.86 -4.28
CA VAL A 267 15.41 2.63 -4.21
C VAL A 267 14.81 1.51 -5.07
N PRO A 268 15.66 0.61 -5.62
CA PRO A 268 15.23 -0.46 -6.52
C PRO A 268 14.58 -1.62 -5.76
N GLU A 269 13.69 -2.35 -6.43
CA GLU A 269 13.05 -3.58 -5.91
C GLU A 269 12.39 -3.40 -4.54
N TYR A 270 11.78 -2.24 -4.27
CA TYR A 270 11.20 -1.91 -2.98
C TYR A 270 9.81 -2.53 -2.82
N ASN A 271 9.59 -3.26 -1.73
CA ASN A 271 8.33 -3.96 -1.46
C ASN A 271 7.17 -3.01 -1.15
N LEU A 272 7.47 -1.82 -0.61
CA LEU A 272 6.49 -0.83 -0.16
C LEU A 272 6.35 0.31 -1.17
N GLY A 273 5.37 1.19 -0.96
CA GLY A 273 5.29 2.47 -1.64
C GLY A 273 6.43 3.38 -1.20
N ALA A 274 6.56 3.56 0.11
CA ALA A 274 7.60 4.32 0.76
C ALA A 274 7.75 3.90 2.23
N MET A 275 8.68 4.54 2.96
CA MET A 275 8.92 4.31 4.38
C MET A 275 9.43 5.60 5.04
N GLU A 276 8.87 5.92 6.17
CA GLU A 276 9.02 7.16 6.92
C GLU A 276 10.32 7.31 7.72
N ASN A 277 11.41 6.65 7.38
CA ASN A 277 12.64 6.77 8.17
C ASN A 277 13.02 8.25 8.40
N PRO A 278 13.06 8.76 9.64
CA PRO A 278 13.30 10.17 9.90
C PRO A 278 14.67 10.61 9.39
N GLY A 279 14.68 11.70 8.64
CA GLY A 279 15.88 12.23 8.00
C GLY A 279 16.32 11.52 6.71
N LEU A 280 15.79 10.34 6.38
CA LEU A 280 16.11 9.58 5.16
C LEU A 280 14.92 8.71 4.73
N VAL A 281 13.90 9.33 4.17
CA VAL A 281 12.70 8.65 3.66
C VAL A 281 13.06 7.82 2.43
N THR A 282 12.59 6.58 2.36
CA THR A 282 12.80 5.71 1.20
C THR A 282 11.51 5.55 0.40
N PHE A 283 11.64 5.55 -0.92
CA PHE A 283 10.54 5.42 -1.88
C PHE A 283 10.86 4.33 -2.89
N ARG A 284 9.83 3.68 -3.43
CA ARG A 284 10.03 2.83 -4.61
C ARG A 284 10.45 3.65 -5.82
N GLU A 285 11.41 3.15 -6.58
CA GLU A 285 11.93 3.87 -7.76
C GLU A 285 10.92 4.06 -8.89
N GLU A 286 9.82 3.30 -8.90
CA GLU A 286 8.72 3.45 -9.86
C GLU A 286 8.00 4.80 -9.78
N TYR A 287 8.24 5.60 -8.75
CA TYR A 287 7.84 7.00 -8.68
C TYR A 287 8.71 7.94 -9.54
N ILE A 288 9.80 7.44 -10.12
CA ILE A 288 10.57 8.10 -11.18
C ILE A 288 10.06 7.58 -12.51
N PHE A 289 9.39 8.45 -13.26
CA PHE A 289 8.65 8.04 -14.45
C PHE A 289 9.57 8.05 -15.67
N ARG A 290 9.89 6.87 -16.18
CA ARG A 290 10.76 6.67 -17.37
C ARG A 290 10.05 6.95 -18.69
N GLY A 291 8.73 6.93 -18.70
CA GLY A 291 7.88 7.20 -19.84
C GLY A 291 6.78 8.20 -19.50
N LYS A 292 5.93 8.49 -20.48
CA LYS A 292 4.78 9.37 -20.28
C LYS A 292 3.78 8.74 -19.30
N VAL A 293 3.40 9.50 -18.27
CA VAL A 293 2.39 9.13 -17.30
C VAL A 293 1.29 10.20 -17.21
N THR A 294 0.17 9.85 -16.58
CA THR A 294 -0.94 10.77 -16.34
C THR A 294 -0.72 11.60 -15.06
N GLN A 295 -1.48 12.71 -14.92
CA GLN A 295 -1.45 13.52 -13.69
C GLN A 295 -1.85 12.71 -12.44
N ALA A 296 -2.63 11.63 -12.60
CA ALA A 296 -2.92 10.73 -11.49
C ALA A 296 -1.68 10.04 -10.92
N SER A 297 -0.64 9.80 -11.72
CA SER A 297 0.64 9.27 -11.25
C SER A 297 1.42 10.32 -10.43
N TYR A 298 1.43 11.56 -10.88
CA TYR A 298 2.04 12.67 -10.13
C TYR A 298 1.28 12.98 -8.83
N GLU A 299 -0.06 12.93 -8.86
CA GLU A 299 -0.91 13.06 -7.67
C GLU A 299 -0.60 11.93 -6.66
N GLY A 300 -0.48 10.69 -7.15
CA GLY A 300 -0.12 9.55 -6.32
C GLY A 300 1.25 9.71 -5.66
N ARG A 301 2.28 10.14 -6.42
CA ARG A 301 3.61 10.44 -5.86
C ARG A 301 3.56 11.56 -4.82
N ALA A 302 2.86 12.65 -5.13
CA ALA A 302 2.71 13.77 -4.20
C ALA A 302 2.01 13.32 -2.90
N ASN A 303 0.94 12.53 -3.02
CA ASN A 303 0.24 11.97 -1.86
C ASN A 303 1.16 11.09 -1.00
N THR A 304 2.02 10.28 -1.63
CA THR A 304 2.97 9.44 -0.89
C THR A 304 4.04 10.30 -0.20
N ILE A 305 4.61 11.30 -0.87
CA ILE A 305 5.58 12.22 -0.23
C ILE A 305 4.97 12.89 1.01
N LEU A 306 3.71 13.32 0.92
CA LEU A 306 3.01 13.99 2.01
C LEU A 306 2.58 13.02 3.13
N HIS A 307 2.27 11.76 2.78
CA HIS A 307 2.01 10.67 3.73
C HIS A 307 3.26 10.40 4.58
N GLU A 308 4.42 10.15 3.94
CA GLU A 308 5.67 9.91 4.65
C GLU A 308 6.10 11.13 5.49
N MET A 309 5.82 12.32 5.01
CA MET A 309 6.12 13.53 5.78
C MET A 309 5.23 13.66 7.02
N ALA A 310 3.96 13.29 6.94
CA ALA A 310 3.05 13.33 8.10
C ALA A 310 3.52 12.41 9.21
N HIS A 311 4.14 11.27 8.86
CA HIS A 311 4.72 10.34 9.81
C HIS A 311 5.81 10.96 10.69
N MET A 312 6.51 12.01 10.25
CA MET A 312 7.51 12.70 11.06
C MET A 312 6.96 13.16 12.41
N TRP A 313 5.64 13.37 12.50
CA TRP A 313 4.93 13.69 13.74
C TRP A 313 4.10 12.51 14.23
N PHE A 314 3.28 11.89 13.35
CA PHE A 314 2.48 10.71 13.66
C PHE A 314 3.21 9.43 13.26
N GLY A 315 4.00 8.86 14.14
CA GLY A 315 4.79 7.65 13.91
C GLY A 315 6.23 7.78 14.42
N ASP A 316 6.93 8.87 14.07
CA ASP A 316 8.33 9.05 14.40
C ASP A 316 8.52 9.85 15.70
N LEU A 317 7.94 11.06 15.78
CA LEU A 317 7.98 11.87 17.00
C LEU A 317 7.21 11.17 18.11
N VAL A 318 5.98 10.74 17.82
CA VAL A 318 5.12 9.99 18.73
C VAL A 318 4.76 8.66 18.07
N THR A 319 5.16 7.55 18.66
CA THR A 319 5.02 6.20 18.11
C THR A 319 4.04 5.37 18.96
N MET A 320 3.33 4.43 18.36
CA MET A 320 2.53 3.46 19.10
C MET A 320 3.40 2.63 20.06
N GLU A 321 2.83 2.14 21.16
CA GLU A 321 3.53 1.21 22.05
C GLU A 321 3.67 -0.18 21.41
N TRP A 322 2.61 -0.65 20.75
CA TRP A 322 2.58 -1.91 20.02
C TRP A 322 1.74 -1.79 18.75
N TRP A 323 1.84 -2.75 17.89
CA TRP A 323 1.21 -2.81 16.59
C TRP A 323 -0.33 -2.85 16.61
N ASP A 324 -0.97 -3.07 17.79
CA ASP A 324 -2.42 -2.92 17.97
C ASP A 324 -2.89 -1.52 17.54
N ASP A 325 -2.07 -0.52 17.79
CA ASP A 325 -2.32 0.88 17.49
C ASP A 325 -1.53 1.39 16.26
N LEU A 326 -1.20 0.50 15.30
CA LEU A 326 -0.57 0.85 14.02
C LEU A 326 -1.33 1.98 13.29
N TRP A 327 -2.63 2.03 13.45
CA TRP A 327 -3.50 3.06 12.90
C TRP A 327 -3.16 4.49 13.37
N LEU A 328 -2.59 4.67 14.58
CA LEU A 328 -2.15 5.97 15.11
C LEU A 328 -1.09 6.64 14.24
N LYS A 329 -0.39 5.88 13.41
CA LYS A 329 0.49 6.42 12.39
C LYS A 329 -0.12 6.31 10.99
N GLU A 330 -0.56 5.14 10.55
CA GLU A 330 -0.95 4.89 9.17
C GLU A 330 -2.24 5.59 8.76
N SER A 331 -3.30 5.49 9.60
CA SER A 331 -4.55 6.19 9.32
C SER A 331 -4.36 7.71 9.31
N PHE A 332 -3.54 8.22 10.24
CA PHE A 332 -3.23 9.66 10.30
C PHE A 332 -2.43 10.11 9.10
N ALA A 333 -1.40 9.37 8.70
CA ALA A 333 -0.59 9.71 7.54
C ALA A 333 -1.41 9.64 6.24
N ASP A 334 -2.26 8.65 6.07
CA ASP A 334 -3.14 8.52 4.89
C ASP A 334 -4.17 9.65 4.81
N PHE A 335 -4.77 10.05 5.95
CA PHE A 335 -5.65 11.21 6.04
C PHE A 335 -4.89 12.51 5.78
N MET A 336 -3.76 12.73 6.46
CA MET A 336 -2.98 13.96 6.37
C MET A 336 -2.32 14.12 5.00
N GLY A 337 -1.92 13.04 4.36
CA GLY A 337 -1.40 13.04 2.99
C GLY A 337 -2.45 13.58 2.00
N ALA A 338 -3.67 13.07 2.04
CA ALA A 338 -4.76 13.58 1.21
C ALA A 338 -5.15 15.02 1.57
N PHE A 339 -5.21 15.35 2.86
CA PHE A 339 -5.55 16.68 3.36
C PHE A 339 -4.51 17.74 2.94
N ALA A 340 -3.23 17.41 3.04
CA ALA A 340 -2.14 18.28 2.57
C ALA A 340 -2.09 18.38 1.04
N ASN A 341 -2.36 17.29 0.34
CA ASN A 341 -2.37 17.26 -1.12
C ASN A 341 -3.40 18.26 -1.68
N VAL A 342 -4.63 18.25 -1.15
CA VAL A 342 -5.67 19.22 -1.51
C VAL A 342 -5.36 20.64 -1.00
N GLY A 343 -4.81 20.77 0.21
CA GLY A 343 -4.65 22.06 0.88
C GLY A 343 -3.39 22.85 0.49
N ALA A 344 -2.38 22.20 -0.08
CA ALA A 344 -1.07 22.81 -0.32
C ALA A 344 -0.50 22.61 -1.73
N THR A 345 -1.04 21.68 -2.52
CA THR A 345 -0.49 21.36 -3.84
C THR A 345 -1.43 21.73 -4.98
N ARG A 346 -1.00 21.45 -6.21
CA ARG A 346 -1.82 21.62 -7.42
C ARG A 346 -2.93 20.57 -7.57
N PHE A 347 -3.01 19.55 -6.69
CA PHE A 347 -3.94 18.43 -6.79
C PHE A 347 -5.20 18.65 -5.93
N GLU A 348 -5.96 19.67 -6.26
CA GLU A 348 -7.16 20.11 -5.49
C GLU A 348 -8.26 19.04 -5.41
N ASN A 349 -8.24 18.03 -6.28
CA ASN A 349 -9.25 16.97 -6.38
C ASN A 349 -8.82 15.64 -5.74
N ALA A 350 -7.75 15.59 -4.93
CA ALA A 350 -7.24 14.35 -4.35
C ALA A 350 -8.27 13.62 -3.45
N TRP A 351 -9.27 14.32 -2.89
CA TRP A 351 -10.38 13.67 -2.19
C TRP A 351 -11.28 12.81 -3.11
N ILE A 352 -11.35 13.10 -4.41
CA ILE A 352 -12.06 12.26 -5.38
C ILE A 352 -11.31 10.93 -5.56
N THR A 353 -9.99 11.00 -5.71
CA THR A 353 -9.12 9.81 -5.76
C THR A 353 -9.21 9.01 -4.46
N PHE A 354 -9.22 9.68 -3.31
CA PHE A 354 -9.41 9.03 -2.02
C PHE A 354 -10.74 8.27 -1.96
N ALA A 355 -11.86 8.91 -2.30
CA ALA A 355 -13.20 8.31 -2.27
C ALA A 355 -13.33 7.11 -3.24
N ASN A 356 -12.69 7.18 -4.41
CA ASN A 356 -12.81 6.18 -5.47
C ASN A 356 -11.77 5.05 -5.34
N ARG A 357 -10.49 5.37 -5.06
CA ARG A 357 -9.39 4.40 -5.05
C ARG A 357 -9.09 3.89 -3.64
N ARG A 358 -8.85 4.80 -2.67
CA ARG A 358 -8.46 4.40 -1.31
C ARG A 358 -9.59 3.68 -0.59
N LYS A 359 -10.80 4.23 -0.62
CA LYS A 359 -11.96 3.58 0.03
C LYS A 359 -12.36 2.26 -0.65
N ALA A 360 -12.11 2.07 -1.96
CA ALA A 360 -12.33 0.78 -2.61
C ALA A 360 -11.43 -0.32 -2.04
N TRP A 361 -10.19 0.00 -1.73
CA TRP A 361 -9.28 -0.91 -1.02
C TRP A 361 -9.79 -1.23 0.39
N ALA A 362 -10.24 -0.22 1.14
CA ALA A 362 -10.85 -0.42 2.44
C ALA A 362 -12.10 -1.31 2.38
N TYR A 363 -13.02 -1.04 1.46
CA TYR A 363 -14.24 -1.84 1.31
C TYR A 363 -13.96 -3.30 0.97
N ARG A 364 -12.90 -3.57 0.18
CA ARG A 364 -12.48 -4.94 -0.07
C ARG A 364 -11.99 -5.61 1.21
N ALA A 365 -11.05 -5.01 1.91
CA ALA A 365 -10.45 -5.56 3.13
C ALA A 365 -11.50 -5.76 4.25
N ASP A 366 -12.39 -4.79 4.45
CA ASP A 366 -13.39 -4.80 5.52
C ASP A 366 -14.60 -5.73 5.28
N GLN A 367 -14.61 -6.43 4.15
CA GLN A 367 -15.60 -7.46 3.79
C GLN A 367 -15.01 -8.88 3.77
N LEU A 368 -13.71 -9.01 3.99
CA LEU A 368 -13.03 -10.31 4.09
C LEU A 368 -13.31 -10.98 5.43
N PRO A 369 -13.18 -12.31 5.51
CA PRO A 369 -13.26 -13.03 6.80
C PRO A 369 -12.20 -12.58 7.81
N SER A 370 -11.10 -11.99 7.32
CA SER A 370 -10.02 -11.43 8.12
C SER A 370 -10.26 -9.99 8.56
N THR A 371 -11.48 -9.44 8.33
CA THR A 371 -11.80 -8.08 8.78
C THR A 371 -11.58 -7.92 10.28
N HIS A 372 -11.13 -6.76 10.68
CA HIS A 372 -10.80 -6.43 12.05
C HIS A 372 -11.18 -4.98 12.36
N PRO A 373 -11.28 -4.58 13.63
CA PRO A 373 -11.39 -3.18 14.03
C PRO A 373 -10.19 -2.36 13.52
N VAL A 374 -10.33 -1.05 13.42
CA VAL A 374 -9.19 -0.16 13.09
C VAL A 374 -8.10 -0.28 14.16
N THR A 375 -8.48 -0.26 15.45
CA THR A 375 -7.62 -0.72 16.54
C THR A 375 -7.66 -2.24 16.57
N ALA A 376 -6.58 -2.87 16.15
CA ALA A 376 -6.53 -4.31 15.96
C ALA A 376 -6.08 -5.06 17.22
N ASP A 377 -6.21 -6.38 17.22
CA ASP A 377 -5.63 -7.27 18.22
C ASP A 377 -4.43 -8.00 17.58
N ILE A 378 -3.26 -7.42 17.70
CA ILE A 378 -2.02 -7.91 17.10
C ILE A 378 -1.24 -8.73 18.12
N ARG A 379 -1.22 -10.04 17.93
CA ARG A 379 -0.61 -10.98 18.86
C ARG A 379 0.90 -11.07 18.73
N ASP A 380 1.40 -10.89 17.50
CA ASP A 380 2.80 -11.06 17.12
C ASP A 380 3.17 -10.29 15.85
N LEU A 381 4.41 -10.39 15.42
CA LEU A 381 4.93 -9.65 14.26
C LEU A 381 4.39 -10.16 12.92
N GLU A 382 4.01 -11.44 12.79
CA GLU A 382 3.37 -11.95 11.57
C GLU A 382 1.97 -11.35 11.42
N ASP A 383 1.19 -11.28 12.51
CA ASP A 383 -0.09 -10.57 12.53
C ASP A 383 0.11 -9.10 12.16
N ALA A 384 1.15 -8.44 12.70
CA ALA A 384 1.49 -7.05 12.38
C ALA A 384 1.73 -6.87 10.88
N LYS A 385 2.55 -7.74 10.25
CA LYS A 385 2.87 -7.68 8.81
C LYS A 385 1.62 -7.78 7.94
N LEU A 386 0.65 -8.61 8.31
CA LEU A 386 -0.59 -8.76 7.56
C LEU A 386 -1.62 -7.66 7.83
N ASN A 387 -1.38 -6.82 8.84
CA ASN A 387 -2.30 -5.74 9.22
C ASN A 387 -2.03 -4.41 8.50
N PHE A 388 -1.02 -4.36 7.63
CA PHE A 388 -0.80 -3.26 6.67
C PHE A 388 -1.80 -3.39 5.52
N ASP A 389 -3.05 -3.10 5.81
CA ASP A 389 -4.18 -3.36 4.92
C ASP A 389 -5.10 -2.14 4.76
N GLY A 390 -6.13 -2.27 3.90
CA GLY A 390 -7.08 -1.20 3.63
C GLY A 390 -7.88 -0.73 4.85
N ILE A 391 -7.94 -1.52 5.92
CA ILE A 391 -8.62 -1.13 7.16
C ILE A 391 -7.73 -0.15 7.94
N THR A 392 -6.51 -0.54 8.21
CA THR A 392 -5.55 0.29 8.95
C THR A 392 -5.25 1.61 8.25
N TYR A 393 -5.15 1.62 6.92
CA TYR A 393 -4.88 2.83 6.12
C TYR A 393 -6.17 3.59 5.78
N ALA A 394 -6.94 3.08 4.83
CA ALA A 394 -7.97 3.85 4.16
C ALA A 394 -9.31 3.91 4.91
N LYS A 395 -9.75 2.83 5.60
CA LYS A 395 -10.89 2.92 6.52
C LYS A 395 -10.57 3.86 7.67
N GLY A 396 -9.40 3.69 8.30
CA GLY A 396 -8.95 4.55 9.39
C GLY A 396 -8.88 6.02 8.97
N ALA A 397 -8.29 6.34 7.82
CA ALA A 397 -8.26 7.70 7.28
C ALA A 397 -9.66 8.25 6.98
N SER A 398 -10.58 7.44 6.46
CA SER A 398 -11.97 7.84 6.25
C SER A 398 -12.69 8.13 7.57
N VAL A 399 -12.43 7.32 8.60
CA VAL A 399 -12.96 7.53 9.95
C VAL A 399 -12.36 8.79 10.60
N LEU A 400 -11.07 9.09 10.36
CA LEU A 400 -10.46 10.36 10.80
C LEU A 400 -11.07 11.58 10.08
N LYS A 401 -11.35 11.49 8.78
CA LYS A 401 -12.08 12.53 8.04
C LYS A 401 -13.43 12.81 8.71
N GLN A 402 -14.15 11.76 9.09
CA GLN A 402 -15.41 11.87 9.83
C GLN A 402 -15.22 12.44 11.24
N LEU A 403 -14.14 12.06 11.95
CA LEU A 403 -13.80 12.61 13.27
C LEU A 403 -13.56 14.12 13.21
N VAL A 404 -12.86 14.60 12.18
CA VAL A 404 -12.65 16.03 11.93
C VAL A 404 -14.00 16.75 11.75
N ALA A 405 -14.94 16.16 11.03
CA ALA A 405 -16.29 16.72 10.88
C ALA A 405 -17.08 16.68 12.20
N TYR A 406 -16.90 15.63 13.01
CA TYR A 406 -17.59 15.46 14.30
C TYR A 406 -17.05 16.37 15.41
N ALA A 407 -15.73 16.45 15.56
CA ALA A 407 -15.05 17.24 16.60
C ALA A 407 -14.92 18.72 16.23
N GLY A 408 -14.89 19.03 14.93
CA GLY A 408 -14.48 20.31 14.36
C GLY A 408 -12.99 20.35 14.07
N GLN A 409 -12.64 20.88 12.90
CA GLN A 409 -11.24 20.88 12.41
C GLN A 409 -10.26 21.57 13.36
N ASP A 410 -10.66 22.73 13.93
CA ASP A 410 -9.79 23.49 14.84
C ASP A 410 -9.53 22.72 16.14
N ALA A 411 -10.57 22.07 16.70
CA ALA A 411 -10.44 21.25 17.90
C ALA A 411 -9.57 20.00 17.65
N PHE A 412 -9.72 19.37 16.49
CA PHE A 412 -8.90 18.24 16.08
C PHE A 412 -7.42 18.61 15.93
N LEU A 413 -7.11 19.72 15.25
CA LEU A 413 -5.73 20.18 15.08
C LEU A 413 -5.10 20.65 16.39
N GLU A 414 -5.88 21.31 17.26
CA GLU A 414 -5.41 21.67 18.60
C GLU A 414 -5.15 20.42 19.46
N GLY A 415 -5.97 19.38 19.32
CA GLY A 415 -5.72 18.08 19.92
C GLY A 415 -4.39 17.47 19.45
N ALA A 416 -4.12 17.46 18.15
CA ALA A 416 -2.86 16.99 17.58
C ALA A 416 -1.64 17.78 18.12
N ARG A 417 -1.74 19.11 18.20
CA ARG A 417 -0.68 19.95 18.78
C ARG A 417 -0.36 19.60 20.23
N ARG A 418 -1.39 19.38 21.06
CA ARG A 418 -1.21 18.95 22.46
C ARG A 418 -0.62 17.55 22.56
N TYR A 419 -1.09 16.64 21.70
CA TYR A 419 -0.59 15.27 21.63
C TYR A 419 0.92 15.25 21.35
N PHE A 420 1.40 15.96 20.32
CA PHE A 420 2.83 16.06 20.03
C PHE A 420 3.63 16.66 21.18
N LYS A 421 3.16 17.75 21.78
CA LYS A 421 3.88 18.40 22.88
C LYS A 421 3.95 17.53 24.14
N ARG A 422 2.92 16.72 24.42
CA ARG A 422 2.90 15.83 25.60
C ARG A 422 3.75 14.60 25.44
N HIS A 423 3.77 14.03 24.24
CA HIS A 423 4.30 12.70 24.00
C HIS A 423 5.53 12.70 23.09
N ALA A 424 6.14 13.87 22.83
CA ALA A 424 7.33 13.99 21.98
C ALA A 424 8.41 12.98 22.34
N TYR A 425 8.88 12.23 21.34
CA TYR A 425 9.86 11.15 21.46
C TYR A 425 9.43 9.95 22.32
N GLY A 426 8.17 9.90 22.73
CA GLY A 426 7.58 8.82 23.50
C GLY A 426 6.70 7.88 22.66
N ASN A 427 6.05 6.98 23.38
CA ASN A 427 5.10 6.00 22.83
C ASN A 427 3.72 6.21 23.44
N THR A 428 2.69 5.85 22.68
CA THR A 428 1.30 6.10 23.05
C THR A 428 0.38 4.96 22.63
N ARG A 429 -0.82 4.99 23.20
CA ARG A 429 -1.97 4.14 22.87
C ARG A 429 -3.16 4.99 22.44
N LEU A 430 -4.20 4.35 21.92
CA LEU A 430 -5.48 4.98 21.59
C LEU A 430 -5.98 5.95 22.67
N GLY A 431 -5.92 5.56 23.95
CA GLY A 431 -6.41 6.37 25.06
C GLY A 431 -5.73 7.73 25.20
N ASP A 432 -4.44 7.83 24.90
CA ASP A 432 -3.67 9.07 24.97
C ASP A 432 -4.15 10.09 23.95
N LEU A 433 -4.42 9.65 22.72
CA LEU A 433 -4.99 10.50 21.69
C LEU A 433 -6.42 10.91 22.01
N LEU A 434 -7.27 9.96 22.43
CA LEU A 434 -8.67 10.26 22.74
C LEU A 434 -8.77 11.30 23.86
N SER A 435 -7.89 11.23 24.88
CA SER A 435 -7.94 12.18 26.00
C SER A 435 -7.70 13.62 25.56
N VAL A 436 -6.73 13.87 24.66
CA VAL A 436 -6.50 15.23 24.15
C VAL A 436 -7.60 15.71 23.22
N LEU A 437 -8.20 14.83 22.44
CA LEU A 437 -9.33 15.17 21.58
C LEU A 437 -10.60 15.47 22.37
N GLU A 438 -10.83 14.78 23.49
CA GLU A 438 -11.92 15.06 24.42
C GLU A 438 -11.74 16.42 25.10
N GLU A 439 -10.52 16.74 25.56
CA GLU A 439 -10.18 18.05 26.12
C GLU A 439 -10.41 19.20 25.13
N THR A 440 -10.13 19.01 23.85
CA THR A 440 -10.20 20.09 22.86
C THR A 440 -11.57 20.24 22.22
N SER A 441 -12.32 19.15 22.05
CA SER A 441 -13.64 19.13 21.41
C SER A 441 -14.80 19.22 22.39
N GLY A 442 -14.59 18.80 23.63
CA GLY A 442 -15.64 18.67 24.65
C GLY A 442 -16.67 17.58 24.35
N ARG A 443 -16.33 16.61 23.48
CA ARG A 443 -17.20 15.51 23.06
C ARG A 443 -16.77 14.20 23.69
N ASP A 444 -17.70 13.24 23.85
CA ASP A 444 -17.42 11.88 24.30
C ASP A 444 -16.66 11.10 23.21
N MET A 445 -15.33 11.14 23.27
CA MET A 445 -14.47 10.42 22.34
C MET A 445 -14.46 8.92 22.59
N ALA A 446 -14.70 8.46 23.79
CA ALA A 446 -14.75 7.04 24.10
C ALA A 446 -15.96 6.35 23.46
N ALA A 447 -17.14 6.98 23.44
CA ALA A 447 -18.32 6.47 22.75
C ALA A 447 -18.10 6.42 21.24
N TRP A 448 -17.50 7.46 20.68
CA TRP A 448 -17.16 7.52 19.26
C TRP A 448 -16.15 6.42 18.86
N ALA A 449 -15.08 6.23 19.64
CA ALA A 449 -14.06 5.21 19.40
C ALA A 449 -14.62 3.78 19.45
N ARG A 450 -15.52 3.50 20.42
CA ARG A 450 -16.19 2.19 20.46
C ARG A 450 -16.93 1.87 19.18
N SER A 451 -17.65 2.83 18.61
CA SER A 451 -18.43 2.62 17.39
C SER A 451 -17.56 2.51 16.14
N TRP A 452 -16.48 3.29 16.02
CA TRP A 452 -15.75 3.47 14.77
C TRP A 452 -14.38 2.81 14.73
N LEU A 453 -13.66 2.76 15.85
CA LEU A 453 -12.30 2.20 15.91
C LEU A 453 -12.26 0.77 16.45
N GLN A 454 -13.23 0.38 17.28
CA GLN A 454 -13.22 -0.90 17.99
C GLN A 454 -14.25 -1.91 17.46
N THR A 455 -14.84 -1.67 16.29
CA THR A 455 -15.76 -2.57 15.59
C THR A 455 -15.33 -2.82 14.16
N ALA A 456 -15.50 -4.06 13.69
CA ALA A 456 -15.20 -4.48 12.31
C ALA A 456 -16.42 -4.34 11.38
N GLY A 457 -16.16 -4.42 10.07
CA GLY A 457 -17.19 -4.43 9.04
C GLY A 457 -17.65 -3.04 8.60
N VAL A 458 -18.42 -2.98 7.51
CA VAL A 458 -18.94 -1.77 6.88
C VAL A 458 -20.44 -1.81 6.74
N ASN A 459 -21.13 -0.70 7.07
CA ASN A 459 -22.57 -0.57 6.89
C ASN A 459 -22.92 -0.21 5.44
N SER A 460 -24.11 -0.63 4.99
CA SER A 460 -24.72 -0.19 3.73
C SER A 460 -25.83 0.80 4.03
N LEU A 461 -25.90 1.88 3.25
CA LEU A 461 -26.91 2.92 3.35
C LEU A 461 -27.71 2.98 2.05
N THR A 462 -29.02 2.79 2.16
CA THR A 462 -29.95 2.75 1.03
C THR A 462 -31.02 3.83 1.19
N PRO A 463 -31.28 4.68 0.18
CA PRO A 463 -32.42 5.61 0.23
C PRO A 463 -33.75 4.88 0.05
N GLN A 464 -34.76 5.33 0.77
CA GLN A 464 -36.15 4.93 0.62
C GLN A 464 -37.02 6.18 0.47
N VAL A 465 -37.66 6.34 -0.69
CA VAL A 465 -38.44 7.53 -1.03
C VAL A 465 -39.91 7.16 -1.18
N LEU A 466 -40.77 7.85 -0.45
CA LEU A 466 -42.20 7.83 -0.66
C LEU A 466 -42.63 9.13 -1.30
N LEU A 467 -43.40 9.06 -2.38
CA LEU A 467 -43.89 10.22 -3.10
C LEU A 467 -45.38 10.45 -2.82
N SER A 468 -45.78 11.71 -2.66
CA SER A 468 -47.16 12.12 -2.63
C SER A 468 -47.83 11.97 -4.04
N PRO A 469 -49.15 12.01 -4.11
CA PRO A 469 -49.86 12.01 -5.39
C PRO A 469 -49.49 13.19 -6.32
N GLU A 470 -49.00 14.28 -5.75
CA GLU A 470 -48.57 15.47 -6.48
C GLU A 470 -47.11 15.37 -6.97
N GLY A 471 -46.44 14.25 -6.77
CA GLY A 471 -45.05 14.02 -7.19
C GLY A 471 -44.02 14.76 -6.34
N ARG A 472 -44.31 14.92 -5.04
CA ARG A 472 -43.34 15.46 -4.06
C ARG A 472 -42.91 14.39 -3.09
N VAL A 473 -41.73 14.57 -2.50
CA VAL A 473 -41.24 13.70 -1.44
C VAL A 473 -42.14 13.85 -0.22
N ASP A 474 -42.91 12.82 0.10
CA ASP A 474 -43.73 12.73 1.30
C ASP A 474 -42.85 12.30 2.48
N GLU A 475 -42.02 11.28 2.25
CA GLU A 475 -40.99 10.84 3.19
C GLU A 475 -39.75 10.39 2.44
N LEU A 476 -38.58 10.79 2.94
CA LEU A 476 -37.30 10.22 2.55
C LEU A 476 -36.62 9.63 3.81
N ALA A 477 -36.29 8.35 3.75
CA ALA A 477 -35.54 7.69 4.82
C ALA A 477 -34.24 7.10 4.29
N VAL A 478 -33.26 7.01 5.17
CA VAL A 478 -32.04 6.21 4.95
C VAL A 478 -32.17 4.93 5.77
N VAL A 479 -32.12 3.80 5.07
CA VAL A 479 -32.10 2.47 5.66
C VAL A 479 -30.65 2.04 5.82
N GLN A 480 -30.28 1.65 7.03
CA GLN A 480 -28.95 1.17 7.37
C GLN A 480 -28.98 -0.34 7.61
N GLU A 481 -28.02 -1.05 6.99
CA GLU A 481 -27.84 -2.49 7.13
C GLU A 481 -26.39 -2.81 7.46
N ALA A 482 -26.17 -3.90 8.17
CA ALA A 482 -24.86 -4.47 8.49
C ALA A 482 -24.80 -5.94 8.04
N ALA A 483 -23.58 -6.48 7.86
CA ALA A 483 -23.40 -7.90 7.59
C ALA A 483 -23.79 -8.73 8.81
N GLU A 484 -24.34 -9.93 8.62
CA GLU A 484 -24.71 -10.84 9.73
C GLU A 484 -23.49 -11.17 10.62
N SER A 485 -22.29 -11.28 10.05
CA SER A 485 -21.06 -11.53 10.78
C SER A 485 -20.61 -10.35 11.65
N HIS A 486 -21.04 -9.12 11.33
CA HIS A 486 -20.69 -7.88 12.03
C HIS A 486 -21.95 -6.98 12.08
N PRO A 487 -22.88 -7.27 13.00
CA PRO A 487 -24.23 -6.69 12.96
C PRO A 487 -24.34 -5.25 13.53
N GLU A 488 -23.23 -4.61 13.85
CA GLU A 488 -23.21 -3.28 14.43
C GLU A 488 -23.69 -2.22 13.44
N LEU A 489 -24.74 -1.49 13.83
CA LEU A 489 -25.20 -0.28 13.16
C LEU A 489 -24.54 0.94 13.79
N ARG A 490 -23.74 1.63 13.00
CA ARG A 490 -22.97 2.80 13.48
C ARG A 490 -23.75 4.09 13.29
N PRO A 491 -23.52 5.11 14.13
CA PRO A 491 -24.02 6.45 13.86
C PRO A 491 -23.23 7.07 12.71
N HIS A 492 -23.92 7.54 11.67
CA HIS A 492 -23.32 8.18 10.51
C HIS A 492 -23.78 9.63 10.38
N ARG A 493 -22.86 10.56 10.13
CA ARG A 493 -23.19 11.87 9.57
C ARG A 493 -23.11 11.79 8.05
N VAL A 494 -24.22 12.00 7.35
CA VAL A 494 -24.29 11.92 5.89
C VAL A 494 -24.88 13.17 5.28
N ALA A 495 -24.45 13.52 4.09
CA ALA A 495 -25.21 14.38 3.19
C ALA A 495 -26.09 13.52 2.31
N VAL A 496 -27.33 13.92 2.08
CA VAL A 496 -28.26 13.31 1.13
C VAL A 496 -28.55 14.32 0.04
N GLY A 497 -28.11 14.02 -1.18
CA GLY A 497 -28.32 14.84 -2.38
C GLY A 497 -29.50 14.35 -3.23
N LEU A 498 -30.36 15.27 -3.64
CA LEU A 498 -31.42 15.03 -4.61
C LEU A 498 -31.04 15.64 -5.95
N TYR A 499 -31.08 14.82 -6.99
CA TYR A 499 -30.65 15.19 -8.35
C TYR A 499 -31.81 15.07 -9.35
N ARG A 500 -31.79 15.94 -10.33
CA ARG A 500 -32.70 15.91 -11.47
C ARG A 500 -32.04 16.41 -12.74
N ARG A 501 -32.60 16.04 -13.87
CA ARG A 501 -32.11 16.57 -15.14
C ARG A 501 -32.58 17.99 -15.36
N THR A 502 -31.65 18.82 -15.82
CA THR A 502 -31.97 20.15 -16.35
C THR A 502 -32.58 20.06 -17.76
N PRO A 503 -33.21 21.11 -18.26
CA PRO A 503 -33.69 21.15 -19.66
C PRO A 503 -32.56 20.90 -20.69
N GLN A 504 -31.31 21.12 -20.34
CA GLN A 504 -30.14 20.88 -21.18
C GLN A 504 -29.61 19.43 -21.07
N GLY A 505 -30.22 18.62 -20.20
CA GLY A 505 -29.91 17.20 -20.00
C GLY A 505 -28.83 16.92 -18.99
N ALA A 506 -28.28 17.94 -18.32
CA ALA A 506 -27.32 17.76 -17.20
C ALA A 506 -28.06 17.21 -15.97
N LEU A 507 -27.46 16.28 -15.24
CA LEU A 507 -27.99 15.76 -13.97
C LEU A 507 -27.33 16.55 -12.83
N GLU A 508 -28.13 17.40 -12.18
CA GLU A 508 -27.66 18.37 -11.19
C GLU A 508 -28.35 18.22 -9.85
N ARG A 509 -27.61 18.47 -8.77
CA ARG A 509 -28.12 18.51 -7.40
C ARG A 509 -29.00 19.76 -7.21
N TYR A 510 -30.28 19.58 -6.90
CA TYR A 510 -31.23 20.66 -6.67
C TYR A 510 -31.62 20.83 -5.20
N ALA A 511 -31.40 19.80 -4.39
CA ALA A 511 -31.60 19.86 -2.94
C ALA A 511 -30.56 18.99 -2.22
N ARG A 512 -30.22 19.37 -1.00
CA ARG A 512 -29.26 18.70 -0.13
C ARG A 512 -29.64 18.91 1.34
N ALA A 513 -29.54 17.85 2.13
CA ALA A 513 -29.62 17.93 3.58
C ALA A 513 -28.52 17.10 4.23
N GLU A 514 -28.08 17.48 5.40
CA GLU A 514 -27.27 16.65 6.28
C GLU A 514 -28.16 16.00 7.34
N ALA A 515 -27.87 14.73 7.62
CA ALA A 515 -28.61 13.95 8.59
C ALA A 515 -27.67 13.09 9.44
N ASP A 516 -28.04 12.91 10.70
CA ASP A 516 -27.44 11.91 11.57
C ASP A 516 -28.26 10.63 11.46
N VAL A 517 -27.69 9.61 10.85
CA VAL A 517 -28.30 8.30 10.66
C VAL A 517 -27.99 7.44 11.87
N GLU A 518 -29.02 7.05 12.58
CA GLU A 518 -28.93 6.18 13.76
C GLU A 518 -29.92 5.02 13.66
N GLY A 519 -29.46 3.83 14.06
CA GLY A 519 -30.24 2.60 13.98
C GLY A 519 -30.58 2.17 12.55
N PRO A 520 -31.57 1.28 12.36
CA PRO A 520 -31.84 0.65 11.06
C PRO A 520 -32.56 1.55 10.05
N ARG A 521 -33.19 2.64 10.50
CA ARG A 521 -33.94 3.53 9.62
C ARG A 521 -34.02 4.93 10.21
N THR A 522 -33.62 5.93 9.43
CA THR A 522 -33.66 7.35 9.83
C THR A 522 -34.40 8.16 8.76
N VAL A 523 -35.38 8.96 9.18
CA VAL A 523 -36.12 9.86 8.28
C VAL A 523 -35.38 11.19 8.17
N VAL A 524 -35.16 11.65 6.94
CA VAL A 524 -34.53 12.94 6.62
C VAL A 524 -35.63 13.97 6.37
N THR A 525 -36.07 14.60 7.43
CA THR A 525 -37.25 15.50 7.44
C THR A 525 -37.06 16.77 6.62
N GLU A 526 -35.80 17.23 6.48
CA GLU A 526 -35.42 18.47 5.78
C GLU A 526 -35.68 18.39 4.27
N LEU A 527 -35.83 17.18 3.72
CA LEU A 527 -36.10 16.96 2.31
C LEU A 527 -37.59 16.69 2.01
N ALA A 528 -38.43 16.67 3.04
CA ALA A 528 -39.88 16.53 2.82
C ALA A 528 -40.44 17.73 2.03
N GLY A 529 -41.34 17.45 1.11
CA GLY A 529 -41.95 18.44 0.19
C GLY A 529 -41.08 18.81 -1.01
N ALA A 530 -39.86 18.30 -1.13
CA ALA A 530 -39.05 18.48 -2.33
C ALA A 530 -39.74 17.84 -3.56
N GLU A 531 -39.43 18.30 -4.76
CA GLU A 531 -39.88 17.66 -6.01
C GLU A 531 -39.34 16.22 -6.11
N ALA A 532 -40.01 15.31 -6.79
CA ALA A 532 -39.56 13.94 -6.97
C ALA A 532 -38.16 13.88 -7.59
N PRO A 533 -37.18 13.26 -6.92
CA PRO A 533 -35.81 13.14 -7.45
C PRO A 533 -35.73 12.06 -8.54
N GLU A 534 -34.86 12.26 -9.52
CA GLU A 534 -34.46 11.22 -10.48
C GLU A 534 -33.31 10.37 -9.91
N LEU A 535 -32.47 10.96 -9.05
CA LEU A 535 -31.40 10.26 -8.33
C LEU A 535 -31.33 10.78 -6.88
N VAL A 536 -31.28 9.86 -5.94
CA VAL A 536 -30.94 10.13 -4.54
C VAL A 536 -29.56 9.54 -4.26
N LEU A 537 -28.62 10.40 -3.87
CA LEU A 537 -27.27 9.99 -3.46
C LEU A 537 -27.12 10.15 -1.95
N VAL A 538 -27.09 9.03 -1.24
CA VAL A 538 -26.76 8.98 0.19
C VAL A 538 -25.25 9.03 0.34
N ASN A 539 -24.77 9.76 1.35
CA ASN A 539 -23.37 10.09 1.55
C ASN A 539 -22.78 10.94 0.41
N ASP A 540 -23.59 11.79 -0.18
CA ASP A 540 -23.14 12.87 -1.05
C ASP A 540 -22.10 13.72 -0.31
N ASP A 541 -21.07 14.25 -0.99
CA ASP A 541 -19.89 14.91 -0.38
C ASP A 541 -18.94 13.97 0.40
N ASP A 542 -19.20 12.67 0.48
CA ASP A 542 -18.32 11.65 1.09
C ASP A 542 -17.96 11.92 2.57
N LEU A 543 -18.98 12.20 3.39
CA LEU A 543 -18.80 12.57 4.80
C LEU A 543 -18.50 11.38 5.72
N THR A 544 -18.89 10.15 5.34
CA THR A 544 -18.76 8.96 6.20
C THR A 544 -18.18 7.75 5.46
N TYR A 545 -17.80 6.74 6.23
CA TYR A 545 -17.38 5.43 5.72
C TYR A 545 -18.56 4.48 5.67
N CYS A 546 -19.12 4.27 4.48
CA CYS A 546 -20.23 3.34 4.23
C CYS A 546 -20.27 2.91 2.76
N LYS A 547 -20.94 1.80 2.48
CA LYS A 547 -21.35 1.42 1.12
C LYS A 547 -22.69 2.09 0.78
N THR A 548 -22.69 2.92 -0.24
CA THR A 548 -23.91 3.51 -0.78
C THR A 548 -24.65 2.50 -1.65
N ARG A 549 -25.97 2.49 -1.54
CA ARG A 549 -26.91 1.73 -2.41
C ARG A 549 -27.86 2.69 -3.09
N PHE A 550 -28.48 2.22 -4.15
CA PHE A 550 -29.49 2.99 -4.89
C PHE A 550 -30.86 2.32 -4.80
N ASP A 551 -31.91 3.12 -4.77
CA ASP A 551 -33.25 2.67 -5.06
C ASP A 551 -33.44 2.38 -6.58
N GLU A 552 -34.55 1.78 -6.97
CA GLU A 552 -34.81 1.40 -8.36
C GLU A 552 -34.82 2.60 -9.31
N THR A 553 -35.38 3.74 -8.87
CA THR A 553 -35.45 4.98 -9.67
C THR A 553 -34.04 5.55 -9.90
N SER A 554 -33.27 5.66 -8.85
CA SER A 554 -31.87 6.13 -8.92
C SER A 554 -31.03 5.23 -9.82
N LEU A 555 -31.15 3.90 -9.68
CA LEU A 555 -30.40 2.94 -10.51
C LEU A 555 -30.81 3.03 -11.99
N ALA A 556 -32.09 3.17 -12.28
CA ALA A 556 -32.59 3.38 -13.64
C ALA A 556 -32.04 4.67 -14.25
N THR A 557 -32.03 5.75 -13.47
CA THR A 557 -31.46 7.05 -13.90
C THR A 557 -29.93 6.93 -14.18
N LEU A 558 -29.17 6.26 -13.33
CA LEU A 558 -27.74 6.05 -13.54
C LEU A 558 -27.45 5.20 -14.78
N ARG A 559 -28.26 4.18 -15.07
CA ARG A 559 -28.13 3.36 -16.29
C ARG A 559 -28.21 4.19 -17.56
N GLU A 560 -29.02 5.28 -17.56
CA GLU A 560 -29.24 6.10 -18.74
C GLU A 560 -28.45 7.42 -18.74
N HIS A 561 -28.13 7.96 -17.57
CA HIS A 561 -27.70 9.35 -17.44
C HIS A 561 -26.46 9.56 -16.54
N LEU A 562 -25.73 8.52 -16.12
CA LEU A 562 -24.56 8.65 -15.24
C LEU A 562 -23.53 9.65 -15.79
N GLY A 563 -23.24 9.62 -17.09
CA GLY A 563 -22.33 10.57 -17.73
C GLY A 563 -22.84 12.02 -17.83
N ALA A 564 -24.10 12.28 -17.44
CA ALA A 564 -24.66 13.62 -17.37
C ALA A 564 -24.53 14.25 -15.96
N LEU A 565 -24.06 13.51 -14.97
CA LEU A 565 -23.82 13.99 -13.61
C LEU A 565 -22.64 14.97 -13.61
N THR A 566 -22.90 16.23 -13.25
CA THR A 566 -21.94 17.32 -13.42
C THR A 566 -20.89 17.38 -12.31
N ASP A 567 -21.28 17.03 -11.09
CA ASP A 567 -20.37 17.00 -9.94
C ASP A 567 -19.41 15.78 -10.04
N PRO A 568 -18.07 15.99 -10.13
CA PRO A 568 -17.12 14.90 -10.30
C PRO A 568 -17.02 14.00 -9.07
N LEU A 569 -17.19 14.53 -7.85
CA LEU A 569 -17.19 13.70 -6.64
C LEU A 569 -18.44 12.83 -6.59
N ALA A 570 -19.62 13.40 -6.81
CA ALA A 570 -20.87 12.65 -6.85
C ALA A 570 -20.82 11.54 -7.93
N ARG A 571 -20.23 11.82 -9.10
CA ARG A 571 -20.07 10.83 -10.17
C ARG A 571 -19.10 9.72 -9.76
N ALA A 572 -17.98 10.04 -9.12
CA ALA A 572 -17.03 9.05 -8.59
C ALA A 572 -17.66 8.17 -7.50
N LEU A 573 -18.49 8.75 -6.62
CA LEU A 573 -19.24 8.02 -5.60
C LEU A 573 -20.28 7.07 -6.23
N CYS A 574 -20.97 7.51 -7.28
CA CYS A 574 -21.87 6.63 -8.03
C CYS A 574 -21.12 5.46 -8.68
N TRP A 575 -19.97 5.69 -9.30
CA TRP A 575 -19.14 4.62 -9.84
C TRP A 575 -18.67 3.63 -8.76
N SER A 576 -18.21 4.12 -7.61
CA SER A 576 -17.81 3.29 -6.48
C SER A 576 -18.98 2.45 -5.94
N ALA A 577 -20.17 3.04 -5.85
CA ALA A 577 -21.39 2.33 -5.41
C ALA A 577 -21.78 1.22 -6.38
N LEU A 578 -21.80 1.49 -7.69
CA LEU A 578 -22.08 0.50 -8.73
C LEU A 578 -21.06 -0.64 -8.73
N TRP A 579 -19.78 -0.35 -8.55
CA TRP A 579 -18.75 -1.36 -8.39
C TRP A 579 -18.96 -2.22 -7.15
N ASN A 580 -19.25 -1.62 -5.99
CA ASN A 580 -19.59 -2.36 -4.78
C ASN A 580 -20.86 -3.23 -4.95
N MET A 581 -21.87 -2.74 -5.67
CA MET A 581 -23.06 -3.54 -6.00
C MET A 581 -22.69 -4.74 -6.88
N THR A 582 -21.75 -4.58 -7.83
CA THR A 582 -21.27 -5.69 -8.68
C THR A 582 -20.54 -6.74 -7.84
N ARG A 583 -19.63 -6.32 -6.96
CA ARG A 583 -18.92 -7.23 -6.06
C ARG A 583 -19.83 -7.94 -5.07
N ASP A 584 -20.96 -7.33 -4.69
CA ASP A 584 -21.94 -7.89 -3.76
C ASP A 584 -23.04 -8.69 -4.48
N ALA A 585 -22.89 -8.96 -5.79
CA ALA A 585 -23.85 -9.68 -6.62
C ALA A 585 -25.28 -9.04 -6.65
N LEU A 586 -25.35 -7.70 -6.57
CA LEU A 586 -26.56 -6.89 -6.68
C LEU A 586 -26.69 -6.22 -8.05
N LEU A 587 -25.62 -6.19 -8.83
CA LEU A 587 -25.56 -5.68 -10.20
C LEU A 587 -24.80 -6.69 -11.06
N PRO A 588 -25.36 -7.21 -12.17
CA PRO A 588 -24.64 -8.09 -13.08
C PRO A 588 -23.36 -7.45 -13.61
N ALA A 589 -22.28 -8.25 -13.73
CA ALA A 589 -20.99 -7.76 -14.23
C ALA A 589 -21.10 -7.21 -15.65
N ARG A 590 -21.93 -7.83 -16.52
CA ARG A 590 -22.19 -7.35 -17.88
C ARG A 590 -22.87 -5.97 -17.89
N ASP A 591 -23.74 -5.66 -16.92
CA ASP A 591 -24.39 -4.36 -16.80
C ASP A 591 -23.36 -3.30 -16.39
N PHE A 592 -22.47 -3.61 -15.43
CA PHE A 592 -21.38 -2.71 -15.04
C PHE A 592 -20.45 -2.42 -16.22
N ILE A 593 -20.03 -3.45 -16.97
CA ILE A 593 -19.19 -3.31 -18.16
C ILE A 593 -19.91 -2.45 -19.22
N ALA A 594 -21.21 -2.65 -19.43
CA ALA A 594 -22.00 -1.83 -20.36
C ALA A 594 -22.04 -0.35 -19.94
N LEU A 595 -22.13 -0.06 -18.63
CA LEU A 595 -22.06 1.32 -18.10
C LEU A 595 -20.68 1.94 -18.35
N VAL A 596 -19.59 1.20 -18.10
CA VAL A 596 -18.23 1.68 -18.38
C VAL A 596 -18.06 1.97 -19.87
N LEU A 597 -18.46 1.07 -20.76
CA LEU A 597 -18.40 1.26 -22.22
C LEU A 597 -19.23 2.45 -22.72
N ARG A 598 -20.32 2.80 -22.02
CA ARG A 598 -21.23 3.89 -22.40
C ARG A 598 -20.73 5.25 -21.90
N PHE A 599 -20.10 5.32 -20.71
CA PHE A 599 -19.91 6.59 -20.03
C PHE A 599 -18.44 6.91 -19.66
N ALA A 600 -17.53 5.93 -19.60
CA ALA A 600 -16.15 6.18 -19.15
C ALA A 600 -15.38 7.14 -20.07
N GLY A 601 -15.68 7.18 -21.38
CA GLY A 601 -15.08 8.17 -22.30
C GLY A 601 -15.44 9.63 -21.98
N ARG A 602 -16.46 9.86 -21.13
CA ARG A 602 -16.85 11.20 -20.65
C ARG A 602 -16.28 11.55 -19.29
N GLU A 603 -15.54 10.62 -18.67
CA GLU A 603 -14.97 10.86 -17.35
C GLU A 603 -13.83 11.88 -17.44
N SER A 604 -13.98 12.97 -16.69
CA SER A 604 -12.98 14.05 -16.66
C SER A 604 -11.84 13.81 -15.70
N GLY A 605 -12.06 12.98 -14.67
CA GLY A 605 -11.06 12.61 -13.69
C GLY A 605 -10.21 11.45 -14.19
N ILE A 606 -8.94 11.71 -14.55
CA ILE A 606 -8.07 10.67 -15.11
C ILE A 606 -7.84 9.50 -14.14
N GLY A 607 -7.73 9.77 -12.84
CA GLY A 607 -7.62 8.74 -11.79
C GLY A 607 -8.87 7.87 -11.71
N VAL A 608 -10.06 8.48 -11.82
CA VAL A 608 -11.35 7.75 -11.87
C VAL A 608 -11.43 6.88 -13.12
N LEU A 609 -11.07 7.42 -14.29
CA LEU A 609 -11.03 6.65 -15.54
C LEU A 609 -10.16 5.40 -15.42
N GLN A 610 -8.95 5.54 -14.89
CA GLN A 610 -8.03 4.41 -14.69
C GLN A 610 -8.59 3.36 -13.71
N MET A 611 -9.32 3.78 -12.68
CA MET A 611 -10.01 2.86 -11.78
C MET A 611 -11.15 2.13 -12.49
N LEU A 612 -11.93 2.81 -13.35
CA LEU A 612 -12.98 2.17 -14.15
C LEU A 612 -12.42 1.11 -15.09
N HIS A 613 -11.25 1.35 -15.70
CA HIS A 613 -10.53 0.36 -16.51
C HIS A 613 -10.20 -0.89 -15.69
N ALA A 614 -9.58 -0.72 -14.51
CA ALA A 614 -9.24 -1.84 -13.63
C ALA A 614 -10.48 -2.60 -13.13
N TRP A 615 -11.57 -1.89 -12.80
CA TRP A 615 -12.81 -2.52 -12.37
C TRP A 615 -13.52 -3.27 -13.51
N ALA A 616 -13.50 -2.73 -14.74
CA ALA A 616 -14.09 -3.41 -15.90
C ALA A 616 -13.33 -4.70 -16.25
N GLU A 617 -11.98 -4.69 -16.17
CA GLU A 617 -11.16 -5.87 -16.32
C GLU A 617 -11.47 -6.90 -15.22
N SER A 618 -11.50 -6.47 -13.96
CA SER A 618 -11.85 -7.33 -12.83
C SER A 618 -13.26 -7.90 -12.94
N ALA A 619 -14.24 -7.09 -13.37
CA ALA A 619 -15.60 -7.53 -13.60
C ALA A 619 -15.66 -8.65 -14.67
N LEU A 620 -14.93 -8.48 -15.78
CA LEU A 620 -14.84 -9.48 -16.84
C LEU A 620 -14.20 -10.78 -16.37
N VAL A 621 -13.05 -10.67 -15.69
CA VAL A 621 -12.23 -11.83 -15.34
C VAL A 621 -12.84 -12.66 -14.23
N HIS A 622 -13.41 -12.04 -13.20
CA HIS A 622 -13.85 -12.71 -11.98
C HIS A 622 -15.37 -12.80 -11.83
N TYR A 623 -16.13 -11.74 -12.17
CA TYR A 623 -17.55 -11.64 -11.84
C TYR A 623 -18.49 -11.95 -13.02
N ALA A 624 -17.99 -11.85 -14.27
CA ALA A 624 -18.78 -12.21 -15.43
C ALA A 624 -18.96 -13.74 -15.57
N ALA A 625 -20.16 -14.15 -15.98
CA ALA A 625 -20.44 -15.55 -16.28
C ALA A 625 -19.45 -16.10 -17.31
N PRO A 626 -18.85 -17.28 -17.09
CA PRO A 626 -17.82 -17.84 -17.97
C PRO A 626 -18.19 -17.88 -19.44
N GLU A 627 -19.43 -18.20 -19.74
CA GLU A 627 -19.97 -18.26 -21.11
C GLU A 627 -20.09 -16.90 -21.79
N TRP A 628 -20.10 -15.79 -21.02
CA TRP A 628 -20.17 -14.43 -21.57
C TRP A 628 -18.80 -13.77 -21.72
N ARG A 629 -17.76 -14.26 -21.07
CA ARG A 629 -16.42 -13.62 -21.02
C ARG A 629 -15.82 -13.33 -22.37
N ALA A 630 -15.96 -14.27 -23.34
CA ALA A 630 -15.47 -14.03 -24.70
C ALA A 630 -16.18 -12.86 -25.39
N THR A 631 -17.49 -12.72 -25.16
CA THR A 631 -18.27 -11.58 -25.65
C THR A 631 -17.86 -10.29 -24.95
N GLY A 632 -17.70 -10.32 -23.62
CA GLY A 632 -17.26 -9.18 -22.82
C GLY A 632 -15.86 -8.68 -23.21
N ALA A 633 -14.92 -9.58 -23.38
CA ALA A 633 -13.56 -9.25 -23.84
C ALA A 633 -13.56 -8.54 -25.21
N ARG A 634 -14.33 -9.07 -26.18
CA ARG A 634 -14.47 -8.42 -27.48
C ARG A 634 -15.09 -7.03 -27.35
N LEU A 635 -16.17 -6.86 -26.56
CA LEU A 635 -16.81 -5.57 -26.36
C LEU A 635 -15.87 -4.54 -25.70
N LEU A 636 -15.10 -4.96 -24.69
CA LEU A 636 -14.11 -4.10 -24.04
C LEU A 636 -12.97 -3.72 -25.00
N GLY A 637 -12.45 -4.65 -25.80
CA GLY A 637 -11.43 -4.36 -26.80
C GLY A 637 -11.91 -3.39 -27.88
N GLU A 638 -13.11 -3.62 -28.44
CA GLU A 638 -13.74 -2.72 -29.42
C GLU A 638 -14.02 -1.33 -28.83
N GLY A 639 -14.52 -1.28 -27.58
CA GLY A 639 -14.75 -0.03 -26.84
C GLY A 639 -13.48 0.74 -26.57
N ALA A 640 -12.45 0.08 -26.04
CA ALA A 640 -11.16 0.68 -25.75
C ALA A 640 -10.51 1.26 -27.03
N LEU A 641 -10.59 0.53 -28.15
CA LEU A 641 -10.06 0.98 -29.44
C LEU A 641 -10.81 2.23 -29.96
N ARG A 642 -12.14 2.25 -29.82
CA ARG A 642 -12.94 3.42 -30.21
C ARG A 642 -12.56 4.64 -29.39
N GLU A 643 -12.57 4.54 -28.06
CA GLU A 643 -12.24 5.64 -27.16
C GLU A 643 -10.78 6.12 -27.35
N LEU A 644 -9.83 5.18 -27.60
CA LEU A 644 -8.45 5.51 -27.92
C LEU A 644 -8.32 6.41 -29.18
N ARG A 645 -9.13 6.13 -30.19
CA ARG A 645 -9.15 6.90 -31.44
C ARG A 645 -9.86 8.25 -31.31
N ASP A 646 -10.89 8.29 -30.48
CA ASP A 646 -11.72 9.49 -30.25
C ASP A 646 -11.09 10.44 -29.22
N ALA A 647 -10.14 9.95 -28.41
CA ALA A 647 -9.43 10.75 -27.42
C ALA A 647 -8.55 11.83 -28.07
N ALA A 648 -8.41 12.98 -27.39
CA ALA A 648 -7.59 14.08 -27.86
C ALA A 648 -6.14 13.61 -28.08
N PRO A 649 -5.54 13.88 -29.27
CA PRO A 649 -4.18 13.45 -29.58
C PRO A 649 -3.16 13.94 -28.53
N GLY A 650 -2.32 13.04 -28.04
CA GLY A 650 -1.29 13.34 -27.03
C GLY A 650 -1.84 13.58 -25.62
N GLY A 651 -3.16 13.48 -25.43
CA GLY A 651 -3.80 13.67 -24.13
C GLY A 651 -3.65 12.48 -23.17
N GLU A 652 -3.92 12.73 -21.90
CA GLU A 652 -3.84 11.70 -20.84
C GLU A 652 -4.88 10.59 -21.02
N GLN A 653 -6.08 10.93 -21.48
CA GLN A 653 -7.10 9.95 -21.80
C GLN A 653 -6.64 9.01 -22.91
N GLN A 654 -5.99 9.53 -23.95
CA GLN A 654 -5.43 8.70 -25.01
C GLN A 654 -4.43 7.68 -24.46
N LEU A 655 -3.54 8.10 -23.58
CA LEU A 655 -2.59 7.19 -22.92
C LEU A 655 -3.29 6.15 -22.05
N ALA A 656 -4.30 6.55 -21.26
CA ALA A 656 -5.06 5.65 -20.41
C ALA A 656 -5.81 4.60 -21.24
N TRP A 657 -6.45 5.01 -22.34
CA TRP A 657 -7.15 4.10 -23.24
C TRP A 657 -6.17 3.18 -24.01
N ALA A 658 -4.97 3.64 -24.37
CA ALA A 658 -3.94 2.81 -25.00
C ALA A 658 -3.49 1.69 -24.06
N ARG A 659 -3.27 2.00 -22.78
CA ARG A 659 -2.92 1.02 -21.75
C ARG A 659 -4.07 0.06 -21.48
N PHE A 660 -5.29 0.56 -21.43
CA PHE A 660 -6.47 -0.30 -21.23
C PHE A 660 -6.70 -1.24 -22.43
N LEU A 661 -6.54 -0.74 -23.67
CA LEU A 661 -6.59 -1.58 -24.85
C LEU A 661 -5.57 -2.73 -24.75
N ALA A 662 -4.33 -2.43 -24.34
CA ALA A 662 -3.30 -3.46 -24.13
C ALA A 662 -3.72 -4.48 -23.06
N ALA A 663 -4.35 -4.05 -21.96
CA ALA A 663 -4.78 -4.95 -20.89
C ALA A 663 -5.89 -5.92 -21.32
N VAL A 664 -6.82 -5.48 -22.19
CA VAL A 664 -7.99 -6.28 -22.62
C VAL A 664 -7.87 -6.89 -24.01
N ALA A 665 -6.81 -6.59 -24.75
CA ALA A 665 -6.58 -7.08 -26.11
C ALA A 665 -6.48 -8.61 -26.13
N SER A 666 -7.42 -9.25 -26.80
CA SER A 666 -7.46 -10.71 -26.96
C SER A 666 -7.84 -11.15 -28.39
N GLY A 667 -8.45 -10.26 -29.16
CA GLY A 667 -8.86 -10.51 -30.54
C GLY A 667 -7.72 -10.31 -31.53
N GLU A 668 -7.80 -10.97 -32.67
CA GLU A 668 -6.75 -10.91 -33.72
C GLU A 668 -6.53 -9.49 -34.27
N ALA A 669 -7.62 -8.69 -34.30
CA ALA A 669 -7.57 -7.32 -34.83
C ALA A 669 -6.79 -6.40 -33.88
N GLU A 670 -7.06 -6.49 -32.57
CA GLU A 670 -6.37 -5.72 -31.53
C GLU A 670 -4.88 -6.12 -31.47
N LEU A 671 -4.58 -7.41 -31.46
CA LEU A 671 -3.19 -7.92 -31.43
C LEU A 671 -2.41 -7.49 -32.69
N ARG A 672 -3.04 -7.49 -33.87
CA ARG A 672 -2.40 -6.95 -35.09
C ARG A 672 -2.13 -5.45 -34.98
N LEU A 673 -3.09 -4.69 -34.45
CA LEU A 673 -2.90 -3.25 -34.23
C LEU A 673 -1.72 -2.99 -33.27
N LEU A 674 -1.68 -3.66 -32.10
CA LEU A 674 -0.61 -3.50 -31.14
C LEU A 674 0.77 -3.82 -31.76
N ARG A 675 0.85 -4.86 -32.58
CA ARG A 675 2.07 -5.19 -33.33
C ARG A 675 2.44 -4.08 -34.32
N GLY A 676 1.46 -3.59 -35.10
CA GLY A 676 1.67 -2.50 -36.04
C GLY A 676 2.11 -1.20 -35.39
N LEU A 677 1.62 -0.90 -34.18
CA LEU A 677 2.07 0.23 -33.38
C LEU A 677 3.53 0.05 -32.90
N LEU A 678 3.94 -1.17 -32.53
CA LEU A 678 5.31 -1.49 -32.12
C LEU A 678 6.33 -1.40 -33.26
N ASP A 679 5.98 -1.88 -34.47
CA ASP A 679 6.87 -1.87 -35.64
C ASP A 679 6.74 -0.61 -36.50
N GLY A 680 5.79 0.29 -36.17
CA GLY A 680 5.55 1.57 -36.83
C GLY A 680 4.78 1.49 -38.14
N THR A 681 4.20 0.31 -38.48
CA THR A 681 3.34 0.13 -39.67
C THR A 681 1.93 0.69 -39.44
N GLU A 682 1.52 0.75 -38.21
CA GLU A 682 0.29 1.44 -37.76
C GLU A 682 0.67 2.67 -36.91
N LYS A 683 -0.19 3.69 -36.98
CA LYS A 683 0.00 4.93 -36.19
C LYS A 683 -1.34 5.45 -35.72
N ILE A 684 -1.38 5.93 -34.47
CA ILE A 684 -2.49 6.72 -33.93
C ILE A 684 -1.95 8.11 -33.68
N GLU A 685 -2.61 9.13 -34.21
CA GLU A 685 -2.19 10.52 -34.08
C GLU A 685 -2.05 10.91 -32.61
N GLY A 686 -0.91 11.50 -32.23
CA GLY A 686 -0.60 11.95 -30.86
C GLY A 686 -0.17 10.85 -29.90
N LEU A 687 -0.30 9.56 -30.25
CA LEU A 687 0.16 8.47 -29.41
C LEU A 687 1.67 8.24 -29.60
N ASP A 688 2.44 8.64 -28.61
CA ASP A 688 3.87 8.32 -28.52
C ASP A 688 4.03 6.93 -27.88
N VAL A 689 4.60 5.99 -28.64
CA VAL A 689 4.82 4.62 -28.18
C VAL A 689 6.23 4.55 -27.57
N ASP A 690 6.34 5.10 -26.35
CA ASP A 690 7.57 5.07 -25.56
C ASP A 690 7.88 3.65 -25.07
N GLN A 691 9.02 3.47 -24.39
CA GLN A 691 9.47 2.15 -23.98
C GLN A 691 8.54 1.46 -22.97
N GLU A 692 7.86 2.20 -22.09
CA GLU A 692 6.89 1.63 -21.15
C GLU A 692 5.63 1.16 -21.88
N LEU A 693 5.15 1.93 -22.84
CA LEU A 693 4.01 1.55 -23.67
C LEU A 693 4.34 0.39 -24.62
N ARG A 694 5.59 0.31 -25.12
CA ARG A 694 6.08 -0.84 -25.90
C ARG A 694 5.97 -2.13 -25.12
N TRP A 695 6.43 -2.15 -23.88
CA TRP A 695 6.29 -3.32 -23.00
C TRP A 695 4.83 -3.65 -22.70
N ALA A 696 4.00 -2.63 -22.48
CA ALA A 696 2.57 -2.82 -22.30
C ALA A 696 1.91 -3.50 -23.51
N PHE A 697 2.33 -3.16 -24.73
CA PHE A 697 1.82 -3.79 -25.96
C PHE A 697 2.39 -5.21 -26.19
N LEU A 698 3.62 -5.47 -25.76
CA LEU A 698 4.24 -6.79 -25.87
C LEU A 698 3.61 -7.81 -24.92
N ALA A 699 3.11 -7.40 -23.76
CA ALA A 699 2.54 -8.31 -22.77
C ALA A 699 1.36 -9.15 -23.33
N PRO A 700 0.29 -8.57 -23.92
CA PRO A 700 -0.77 -9.37 -24.55
C PRO A 700 -0.27 -10.15 -25.77
N LEU A 701 0.67 -9.62 -26.55
CA LEU A 701 1.25 -10.37 -27.68
C LEU A 701 1.96 -11.63 -27.20
N ALA A 702 2.71 -11.54 -26.10
CA ALA A 702 3.36 -12.71 -25.48
C ALA A 702 2.31 -13.69 -24.93
N ALA A 703 1.30 -13.18 -24.20
CA ALA A 703 0.24 -14.00 -23.60
C ALA A 703 -0.59 -14.77 -24.63
N HIS A 704 -0.71 -14.25 -25.84
CA HIS A 704 -1.43 -14.89 -26.95
C HIS A 704 -0.50 -15.58 -27.97
N GLY A 705 0.82 -15.75 -27.64
CA GLY A 705 1.78 -16.46 -28.49
C GLY A 705 2.19 -15.71 -29.76
N ALA A 706 1.88 -14.42 -29.84
CA ALA A 706 2.20 -13.53 -30.93
C ALA A 706 3.58 -12.85 -30.81
N ALA A 707 4.23 -12.93 -29.64
CA ALA A 707 5.61 -12.53 -29.42
C ALA A 707 6.40 -13.71 -28.83
N ASP A 708 7.43 -14.12 -29.53
CA ASP A 708 8.31 -15.20 -29.09
C ASP A 708 9.51 -14.68 -28.28
N GLU A 709 10.37 -15.57 -27.84
CA GLU A 709 11.54 -15.26 -27.03
C GLU A 709 12.53 -14.34 -27.77
N ALA A 710 12.66 -14.47 -29.07
CA ALA A 710 13.55 -13.63 -29.86
C ALA A 710 13.05 -12.20 -29.96
N VAL A 711 11.74 -11.99 -30.09
CA VAL A 711 11.10 -10.65 -30.05
C VAL A 711 11.32 -9.99 -28.68
N LEU A 712 11.13 -10.75 -27.60
CA LEU A 712 11.30 -10.24 -26.23
C LEU A 712 12.77 -9.93 -25.90
N ALA A 713 13.71 -10.75 -26.41
CA ALA A 713 15.13 -10.48 -26.27
C ALA A 713 15.58 -9.24 -27.06
N ALA A 714 15.03 -9.05 -28.27
CA ALA A 714 15.29 -7.83 -29.05
C ALA A 714 14.77 -6.56 -28.38
N GLU A 715 13.62 -6.63 -27.71
CA GLU A 715 13.11 -5.48 -26.96
C GLU A 715 13.93 -5.21 -25.70
N LEU A 716 14.37 -6.24 -24.96
CA LEU A 716 15.31 -6.06 -23.85
C LEU A 716 16.62 -5.40 -24.29
N ALA A 717 17.16 -5.79 -25.45
CA ALA A 717 18.36 -5.16 -26.00
C ALA A 717 18.17 -3.67 -26.34
N ARG A 718 16.92 -3.18 -26.47
CA ARG A 718 16.58 -1.77 -26.61
C ARG A 718 16.39 -1.06 -25.26
N ASP A 719 16.00 -1.80 -24.25
CA ASP A 719 15.71 -1.33 -22.89
C ASP A 719 16.43 -2.23 -21.87
N ASP A 720 17.77 -2.25 -21.94
CA ASP A 720 18.63 -3.06 -21.07
C ASP A 720 18.76 -2.43 -19.68
N THR A 721 17.64 -2.34 -19.00
CA THR A 721 17.48 -1.73 -17.67
C THR A 721 16.80 -2.70 -16.71
N ALA A 722 16.82 -2.39 -15.41
CA ALA A 722 16.09 -3.15 -14.38
C ALA A 722 14.59 -3.26 -14.71
N SER A 723 13.97 -2.16 -15.16
CA SER A 723 12.56 -2.15 -15.56
C SER A 723 12.32 -3.02 -16.79
N GLY A 724 13.14 -2.87 -17.83
CA GLY A 724 13.09 -3.71 -19.04
C GLY A 724 13.23 -5.19 -18.70
N LYS A 725 14.13 -5.52 -17.77
CA LYS A 725 14.31 -6.90 -17.29
C LYS A 725 13.06 -7.45 -16.61
N ARG A 726 12.42 -6.68 -15.72
CA ARG A 726 11.14 -7.09 -15.09
C ARG A 726 10.04 -7.32 -16.14
N HIS A 727 9.89 -6.41 -17.09
CA HIS A 727 8.93 -6.55 -18.19
C HIS A 727 9.22 -7.78 -19.06
N GLN A 728 10.49 -8.03 -19.40
CA GLN A 728 10.86 -9.22 -20.16
C GLN A 728 10.50 -10.49 -19.43
N VAL A 729 10.84 -10.60 -18.14
CA VAL A 729 10.55 -11.77 -17.29
C VAL A 729 9.04 -12.02 -17.25
N ARG A 730 8.23 -10.99 -17.04
CA ARG A 730 6.76 -11.08 -17.09
C ARG A 730 6.28 -11.60 -18.45
N CYS A 731 6.75 -11.04 -19.55
CA CYS A 731 6.37 -11.47 -20.89
C CYS A 731 6.81 -12.89 -21.20
N LEU A 732 8.02 -13.30 -20.78
CA LEU A 732 8.51 -14.65 -20.94
C LEU A 732 7.62 -15.67 -20.23
N ALA A 733 7.23 -15.40 -18.98
CA ALA A 733 6.33 -16.26 -18.19
C ALA A 733 4.88 -16.26 -18.72
N ALA A 734 4.48 -15.22 -19.46
CA ALA A 734 3.13 -15.10 -20.03
C ALA A 734 2.90 -15.97 -21.27
N ARG A 735 3.95 -16.46 -21.95
CA ARG A 735 3.80 -17.24 -23.18
C ARG A 735 2.97 -18.52 -22.96
N PRO A 736 2.06 -18.88 -23.91
CA PRO A 736 1.11 -19.97 -23.76
C PRO A 736 1.75 -21.34 -24.07
N SER A 737 2.65 -21.82 -23.22
CA SER A 737 3.34 -23.08 -23.35
C SER A 737 3.45 -23.80 -22.02
N ALA A 738 3.13 -25.09 -21.97
CA ALA A 738 3.26 -25.91 -20.77
C ALA A 738 4.70 -25.91 -20.22
N ALA A 739 5.72 -25.91 -21.10
CA ALA A 739 7.13 -25.83 -20.69
C ALA A 739 7.45 -24.49 -20.01
N VAL A 740 6.94 -23.38 -20.55
CA VAL A 740 7.10 -22.04 -19.96
C VAL A 740 6.43 -21.97 -18.58
N LYS A 741 5.20 -22.49 -18.44
CA LYS A 741 4.52 -22.52 -17.14
C LYS A 741 5.26 -23.38 -16.12
N ALA A 742 5.80 -24.53 -16.54
CA ALA A 742 6.61 -25.37 -15.66
C ALA A 742 7.90 -24.69 -15.21
N GLN A 743 8.58 -23.98 -16.10
CA GLN A 743 9.78 -23.22 -15.77
C GLN A 743 9.47 -22.06 -14.80
N ALA A 744 8.43 -21.27 -15.07
CA ALA A 744 8.03 -20.15 -14.20
C ALA A 744 7.65 -20.66 -12.80
N TRP A 745 6.91 -21.76 -12.72
CA TRP A 745 6.57 -22.40 -11.43
C TRP A 745 7.84 -22.82 -10.67
N ALA A 746 8.77 -23.52 -11.32
CA ALA A 746 10.00 -23.97 -10.68
C ALA A 746 10.85 -22.81 -10.18
N GLN A 747 10.93 -21.71 -10.95
CA GLN A 747 11.68 -20.53 -10.56
C GLN A 747 11.11 -19.85 -9.31
N VAL A 748 9.78 -19.81 -9.16
CA VAL A 748 9.12 -19.13 -8.05
C VAL A 748 8.97 -20.03 -6.82
N VAL A 749 8.60 -21.30 -7.01
CA VAL A 749 8.22 -22.21 -5.92
C VAL A 749 9.38 -23.11 -5.47
N GLU A 750 10.23 -23.57 -6.40
CA GLU A 750 11.27 -24.58 -6.16
C GLU A 750 12.68 -23.97 -6.05
N SER A 751 12.85 -22.70 -6.46
CA SER A 751 14.14 -21.98 -6.43
C SER A 751 14.03 -20.72 -5.61
N ASP A 752 15.12 -20.31 -4.96
CA ASP A 752 15.22 -19.06 -4.18
C ASP A 752 16.13 -18.01 -4.82
N VAL A 753 16.46 -18.14 -6.09
CA VAL A 753 17.48 -17.32 -6.79
C VAL A 753 16.93 -15.94 -7.19
N LEU A 754 15.61 -15.83 -7.48
CA LEU A 754 15.01 -14.60 -7.94
C LEU A 754 14.89 -13.57 -6.80
N SER A 755 15.04 -12.28 -7.15
CA SER A 755 14.66 -11.19 -6.25
C SER A 755 13.13 -11.10 -6.13
N ASN A 756 12.65 -10.37 -5.10
CA ASN A 756 11.23 -10.08 -4.91
C ASN A 756 10.57 -9.55 -6.19
N ALA A 757 11.16 -8.53 -6.83
CA ALA A 757 10.61 -7.93 -8.04
C ALA A 757 10.54 -8.92 -9.22
N LEU A 758 11.50 -9.84 -9.35
CA LEU A 758 11.48 -10.86 -10.39
C LEU A 758 10.50 -12.00 -10.05
N VAL A 759 10.31 -12.32 -8.78
CA VAL A 759 9.24 -13.24 -8.32
C VAL A 759 7.88 -12.68 -8.69
N GLU A 760 7.59 -11.43 -8.35
CA GLU A 760 6.34 -10.76 -8.70
C GLU A 760 6.12 -10.71 -10.21
N ALA A 761 7.14 -10.33 -10.99
CA ALA A 761 7.06 -10.28 -12.45
C ALA A 761 6.78 -11.66 -13.05
N THR A 762 7.41 -12.72 -12.52
CA THR A 762 7.20 -14.11 -12.97
C THR A 762 5.77 -14.56 -12.66
N ILE A 763 5.27 -14.31 -11.46
CA ILE A 763 3.91 -14.62 -11.04
C ILE A 763 2.89 -13.89 -11.93
N ALA A 764 3.06 -12.60 -12.15
CA ALA A 764 2.19 -11.79 -13.00
C ALA A 764 2.17 -12.29 -14.46
N GLY A 765 3.28 -12.82 -14.96
CA GLY A 765 3.34 -13.45 -16.26
C GLY A 765 2.71 -14.85 -16.26
N PHE A 766 2.93 -15.64 -15.22
CA PHE A 766 2.38 -16.99 -15.10
C PHE A 766 0.85 -17.02 -15.07
N ALA A 767 0.24 -16.15 -14.27
CA ALA A 767 -1.19 -16.11 -13.99
C ALA A 767 -1.97 -15.38 -15.12
N GLN A 768 -2.18 -16.04 -16.25
CA GLN A 768 -2.89 -15.48 -17.41
C GLN A 768 -4.33 -15.95 -17.48
N PRO A 769 -5.35 -15.03 -17.46
CA PRO A 769 -6.77 -15.38 -17.51
C PRO A 769 -7.18 -16.18 -18.76
N SER A 770 -6.51 -15.94 -19.87
CA SER A 770 -6.75 -16.62 -21.15
C SER A 770 -6.18 -18.04 -21.26
N GLN A 771 -5.39 -18.49 -20.26
CA GLN A 771 -4.62 -19.74 -20.34
C GLN A 771 -5.06 -20.76 -19.27
N ARG A 772 -6.37 -20.79 -18.94
CA ARG A 772 -6.93 -21.63 -17.87
C ARG A 772 -6.56 -23.10 -17.99
N GLU A 773 -6.59 -23.68 -19.19
CA GLU A 773 -6.22 -25.09 -19.42
C GLU A 773 -4.75 -25.39 -19.08
N LEU A 774 -3.84 -24.45 -19.38
CA LEU A 774 -2.42 -24.56 -19.03
C LEU A 774 -2.18 -24.39 -17.53
N LEU A 775 -3.04 -23.62 -16.83
CA LEU A 775 -2.93 -23.36 -15.40
C LEU A 775 -3.59 -24.45 -14.54
N ALA A 776 -4.55 -25.20 -15.08
CA ALA A 776 -5.31 -26.20 -14.34
C ALA A 776 -4.45 -27.20 -13.54
N PRO A 777 -3.32 -27.74 -14.07
CA PRO A 777 -2.48 -28.67 -13.32
C PRO A 777 -1.80 -28.04 -12.08
N TYR A 778 -1.76 -26.73 -11.99
CA TYR A 778 -1.10 -26.02 -10.90
C TYR A 778 -2.00 -25.76 -9.70
N SER A 779 -3.30 -25.99 -9.81
CA SER A 779 -4.22 -25.89 -8.67
C SER A 779 -3.87 -26.89 -7.57
N GLU A 780 -3.65 -28.16 -7.92
CA GLU A 780 -3.24 -29.20 -6.97
C GLU A 780 -1.81 -28.94 -6.44
N LYS A 781 -0.89 -28.54 -7.32
CA LYS A 781 0.50 -28.21 -6.95
C LYS A 781 0.56 -27.03 -5.96
N TYR A 782 -0.32 -26.04 -6.10
CA TYR A 782 -0.41 -24.91 -5.20
C TYR A 782 -0.67 -25.36 -3.76
N PHE A 783 -1.74 -26.11 -3.54
CA PHE A 783 -2.10 -26.59 -2.20
C PHE A 783 -1.05 -27.52 -1.59
N ALA A 784 -0.31 -28.25 -2.41
CA ALA A 784 0.79 -29.12 -1.96
C ALA A 784 2.07 -28.34 -1.59
N ALA A 785 2.25 -27.11 -2.07
CA ALA A 785 3.51 -26.36 -1.96
C ALA A 785 3.50 -25.25 -0.90
N ILE A 786 2.34 -24.61 -0.66
CA ILE A 786 2.29 -23.32 0.05
C ILE A 786 2.77 -23.37 1.51
N GLU A 787 2.56 -24.49 2.23
CA GLU A 787 3.03 -24.64 3.62
C GLU A 787 4.57 -24.67 3.67
N ARG A 788 5.20 -25.44 2.74
CA ARG A 788 6.65 -25.47 2.63
C ARG A 788 7.22 -24.11 2.22
N VAL A 789 6.60 -23.44 1.23
CA VAL A 789 7.05 -22.10 0.82
C VAL A 789 6.98 -21.12 2.00
N TRP A 790 5.92 -21.17 2.79
CA TRP A 790 5.78 -20.32 3.98
C TRP A 790 6.87 -20.60 5.02
N ALA A 791 7.22 -21.87 5.21
CA ALA A 791 8.23 -22.27 6.19
C ALA A 791 9.67 -21.94 5.77
N ASP A 792 9.97 -22.01 4.45
CA ASP A 792 11.33 -21.98 3.92
C ASP A 792 11.73 -20.59 3.37
N ARG A 793 10.77 -19.67 3.16
CA ARG A 793 10.98 -18.34 2.54
C ARG A 793 10.82 -17.22 3.55
N SER A 794 11.30 -16.02 3.18
CA SER A 794 10.93 -14.83 3.91
C SER A 794 9.41 -14.60 3.84
N ILE A 795 8.86 -13.91 4.83
CA ILE A 795 7.43 -13.63 4.90
C ILE A 795 6.92 -12.89 3.65
N GLN A 796 7.73 -11.97 3.10
CA GLN A 796 7.38 -11.24 1.89
C GLN A 796 7.20 -12.18 0.70
N ILE A 797 8.20 -13.01 0.41
CA ILE A 797 8.14 -13.99 -0.70
C ILE A 797 7.02 -15.01 -0.47
N GLY A 798 6.83 -15.45 0.78
CA GLY A 798 5.71 -16.32 1.16
C GLY A 798 4.35 -15.70 0.81
N MET A 799 4.15 -14.44 1.16
CA MET A 799 2.92 -13.69 0.84
C MET A 799 2.71 -13.56 -0.68
N ASP A 800 3.75 -13.22 -1.43
CA ASP A 800 3.69 -13.03 -2.87
C ASP A 800 3.30 -14.34 -3.59
N VAL A 801 3.90 -15.46 -3.18
CA VAL A 801 3.60 -16.78 -3.73
C VAL A 801 2.18 -17.22 -3.36
N VAL A 802 1.80 -17.13 -2.09
CA VAL A 802 0.48 -17.58 -1.61
C VAL A 802 -0.66 -16.78 -2.26
N ARG A 803 -0.52 -15.46 -2.34
CA ARG A 803 -1.52 -14.60 -3.00
C ARG A 803 -1.51 -14.72 -4.52
N GLY A 804 -0.33 -14.67 -5.12
CA GLY A 804 -0.19 -14.52 -6.56
C GLY A 804 -0.36 -15.81 -7.36
N LEU A 805 -0.12 -16.98 -6.75
CA LEU A 805 -0.31 -18.28 -7.39
C LEU A 805 -1.61 -18.98 -6.97
N PHE A 806 -2.44 -18.38 -6.09
CA PHE A 806 -3.76 -18.93 -5.80
C PHE A 806 -4.52 -19.14 -7.12
N PRO A 807 -5.18 -20.31 -7.32
CA PRO A 807 -5.81 -20.63 -8.59
C PRO A 807 -7.12 -19.86 -8.84
N SER A 808 -7.08 -18.53 -8.73
CA SER A 808 -8.23 -17.62 -8.85
C SER A 808 -8.89 -17.67 -10.23
N PHE A 809 -8.14 -18.05 -11.28
CA PHE A 809 -8.68 -18.22 -12.62
C PHE A 809 -9.36 -19.56 -12.85
N MET A 810 -9.18 -20.51 -11.95
CA MET A 810 -9.90 -21.78 -11.92
C MET A 810 -11.18 -21.62 -11.07
N ASP A 811 -11.92 -20.54 -11.29
CA ASP A 811 -13.07 -20.07 -10.55
C ASP A 811 -14.29 -21.01 -10.70
N SER A 812 -14.25 -22.08 -9.94
CA SER A 812 -15.23 -23.15 -9.93
C SER A 812 -15.58 -23.62 -8.51
N PRO A 813 -16.75 -24.25 -8.32
CA PRO A 813 -17.07 -24.89 -7.05
C PRO A 813 -16.01 -25.90 -6.60
N ALA A 814 -15.38 -26.62 -7.53
CA ALA A 814 -14.33 -27.60 -7.22
C ALA A 814 -13.09 -26.94 -6.61
N THR A 815 -12.69 -25.76 -7.09
CA THR A 815 -11.58 -24.99 -6.51
C THR A 815 -11.94 -24.49 -5.11
N LEU A 816 -13.18 -24.08 -4.88
CA LEU A 816 -13.67 -23.68 -3.57
C LEU A 816 -13.62 -24.86 -2.58
N GLU A 817 -14.12 -26.03 -3.01
CA GLU A 817 -14.07 -27.28 -2.21
C GLU A 817 -12.63 -27.72 -1.89
N ALA A 818 -11.70 -27.61 -2.85
CA ALA A 818 -10.29 -27.91 -2.63
C ALA A 818 -9.66 -26.94 -1.60
N THR A 819 -10.04 -25.65 -1.65
CA THR A 819 -9.57 -24.66 -0.68
C THR A 819 -10.11 -24.94 0.71
N ASP A 820 -11.41 -25.27 0.85
CA ASP A 820 -12.03 -25.66 2.11
C ASP A 820 -11.40 -26.94 2.68
N ALA A 821 -11.09 -27.92 1.82
CA ALA A 821 -10.41 -29.14 2.22
C ALA A 821 -9.00 -28.87 2.75
N TRP A 822 -8.25 -27.97 2.08
CA TRP A 822 -6.91 -27.58 2.55
C TRP A 822 -7.00 -26.91 3.92
N LEU A 823 -7.88 -25.92 4.11
CA LEU A 823 -8.08 -25.21 5.38
C LEU A 823 -8.45 -26.15 6.53
N SER A 824 -9.26 -27.19 6.24
CA SER A 824 -9.67 -28.18 7.22
C SER A 824 -8.57 -29.19 7.56
N ALA A 825 -7.71 -29.53 6.60
CA ALA A 825 -6.61 -30.47 6.79
C ALA A 825 -5.38 -29.84 7.46
N HIS A 826 -5.26 -28.51 7.45
CA HIS A 826 -4.10 -27.76 7.96
C HIS A 826 -4.50 -26.78 9.07
N GLU A 827 -5.25 -27.26 10.05
CA GLU A 827 -5.68 -26.43 11.20
C GLU A 827 -4.49 -25.90 12.01
N ASP A 828 -3.39 -26.62 12.02
CA ASP A 828 -2.15 -26.29 12.74
C ASP A 828 -1.14 -25.48 11.92
N ALA A 829 -1.45 -25.14 10.66
CA ALA A 829 -0.57 -24.30 9.84
C ALA A 829 -0.49 -22.86 10.41
N ALA A 830 0.58 -22.14 10.04
CA ALA A 830 0.81 -20.77 10.48
C ALA A 830 -0.47 -19.91 10.33
N PRO A 831 -0.91 -19.20 11.37
CA PRO A 831 -2.14 -18.39 11.32
C PRO A 831 -2.15 -17.38 10.17
N ALA A 832 -1.01 -16.76 9.90
CA ALA A 832 -0.83 -15.83 8.80
C ALA A 832 -1.04 -16.48 7.42
N LEU A 833 -0.48 -17.68 7.19
CA LEU A 833 -0.72 -18.45 5.97
C LEU A 833 -2.20 -18.78 5.80
N ARG A 834 -2.83 -19.28 6.87
CA ARG A 834 -4.26 -19.63 6.87
C ARG A 834 -5.13 -18.42 6.56
N ARG A 835 -4.81 -17.26 7.14
CA ARG A 835 -5.49 -15.98 6.85
C ARG A 835 -5.47 -15.68 5.35
N LEU A 836 -4.32 -15.79 4.68
CA LEU A 836 -4.18 -15.52 3.25
C LEU A 836 -5.02 -16.48 2.39
N VAL A 837 -5.02 -17.76 2.72
CA VAL A 837 -5.83 -18.77 2.00
C VAL A 837 -7.32 -18.54 2.23
N LEU A 838 -7.73 -18.13 3.44
CA LEU A 838 -9.12 -17.80 3.77
C LEU A 838 -9.61 -16.56 3.03
N GLU A 839 -8.77 -15.53 2.89
CA GLU A 839 -9.04 -14.33 2.09
C GLU A 839 -9.25 -14.69 0.60
N ALA A 840 -8.36 -15.50 0.05
CA ALA A 840 -8.47 -15.96 -1.35
C ALA A 840 -9.71 -16.83 -1.58
N ARG A 841 -10.06 -17.66 -0.59
CA ARG A 841 -11.29 -18.44 -0.58
C ARG A 841 -12.55 -17.58 -0.62
N ASP A 842 -12.60 -16.48 0.16
CA ASP A 842 -13.74 -15.55 0.16
C ASP A 842 -13.86 -14.79 -1.16
N ASP A 843 -12.75 -14.29 -1.70
CA ASP A 843 -12.74 -13.65 -3.02
C ASP A 843 -13.26 -14.60 -4.10
N LEU A 844 -12.89 -15.89 -4.08
CA LEU A 844 -13.41 -16.91 -5.00
C LEU A 844 -14.91 -17.13 -4.80
N ALA A 845 -15.37 -17.29 -3.56
CA ALA A 845 -16.79 -17.47 -3.25
C ALA A 845 -17.63 -16.27 -3.69
N ARG A 846 -17.09 -15.06 -3.54
CA ARG A 846 -17.69 -13.81 -4.00
C ARG A 846 -17.77 -13.76 -5.53
N ALA A 847 -16.71 -14.16 -6.21
CA ALA A 847 -16.68 -14.26 -7.67
C ALA A 847 -17.76 -15.22 -8.20
N LEU A 848 -17.92 -16.39 -7.58
CA LEU A 848 -18.96 -17.36 -7.96
C LEU A 848 -20.39 -16.83 -7.75
N ARG A 849 -20.64 -16.07 -6.68
CA ARG A 849 -21.94 -15.37 -6.48
C ARG A 849 -22.17 -14.32 -7.56
N GLY A 850 -21.14 -13.52 -7.89
CA GLY A 850 -21.21 -12.53 -8.97
C GLY A 850 -21.53 -13.17 -10.32
N GLN A 851 -20.88 -14.27 -10.65
CA GLN A 851 -21.15 -15.05 -11.88
C GLN A 851 -22.58 -15.60 -11.93
N ALA A 852 -23.12 -16.01 -10.78
CA ALA A 852 -24.52 -16.44 -10.70
C ALA A 852 -25.47 -15.28 -10.95
N CYS A 853 -25.22 -14.11 -10.37
CA CYS A 853 -25.96 -12.87 -10.61
C CYS A 853 -25.88 -12.45 -12.10
N ASP A 854 -24.71 -12.63 -12.73
CA ASP A 854 -24.51 -12.27 -14.14
C ASP A 854 -25.23 -13.18 -15.13
N ARG A 855 -25.66 -14.38 -14.73
CA ARG A 855 -26.50 -15.25 -15.54
C ARG A 855 -27.96 -14.83 -15.56
N GLY A 856 -28.46 -14.14 -14.56
CA GLY A 856 -29.82 -13.64 -14.37
C GLY A 856 -30.63 -14.54 -13.48
#